data_5d4b13c17f882f7c34fd1b9185977d43
#
_entry.id   5d4b13c17f882f7c34fd1b9185977d43
#
_cell.length_a   1.000
_cell.length_b   1.000
_cell.length_c   1.000
_cell.angle_alpha   90.00
_cell.angle_beta   90.00
_cell.angle_gamma   90.00
#
_symmetry.space_group_name_H-M   'P 1'
#
loop_
_entity.id
_entity.type
_entity.pdbx_description
1 polymer ?
#
loop_
_entity_poly.entity_id
_entity_poly.type
_entity_poly.pdbx_seq_one_letter_code
_entity_poly.pdbx_strand_id
1 'polypeptide(L)'
;MHKYNIYFLVIFLLTPILAMGQPWTIKGTVINAENNEKVPYAAIFVVGTKTGYMANENGEFEIKHNKRTAKIKISSIGYENKDVNISLPIDSILKITLNPQENLLEEVIVTKKREKYSKKNNPAVTFVNKIRSLKEENDPHRNEFYNYDKYEKITLGLNNFAEQTKDKGILAQFKFLNEYIDTSEVSGKPILNVSVKEKASQIIYRKNPKAKKEYVTGIKRNGIDDITDQESMQVFLEDIFREIDLYENDINILQNRFVSPLSKIAPDFYKFYLTDTVMIDSQRCIQLAFAPHNSATFGFVGYVYVPEGDSTMFIKKVSMKIPSSINLNFIDHMFINQEFIKAEDGSRLKIKDDMVMEISVLPGAQGLYARRNTSYSNHNFTPSQHQHLFDDDRKSIIADDAYIQDDTYWNGIRTSPITKNEEKVGSLLSQLRDVPLYYWTEKILRILVSGYIHTAPESKIDIGPMNTLISNNDVEGWRFRVGGITTANLNKRLFARGFIAYGTKDKKIKYSGELEYSFIDKKYHSREFPVQSLRLTHLYDVDQLGQQYAFTNKDNIFLSLKRHEDNLMTYHRYTNLEYILELHNNFSLVAGLSHDRQEATKYVPFVDGYNNTYNHYNQSSLKIKLRYAPGEKFYQSKTHRYPINLDAPIFELTHTYSPKNFLGSMFEINKTEFSAQKRFWFSAFGFADCILKGGHVWSKAPYPNLLLANANLSYTIQPESFALMNPLEFINDSYVSWDVTYWANGALLNYIPLLKKLKLREAFSFRGLYGHLSDKNDPTKSLELFKFPETAQPFKMTSTPYMEVGVGVDNLFKILRVDYVWRLTYRNNPNIDKSGIRIALHITF
;
A
#
# COMPACT_ATOMS: atom_id res chain seq x y z
N MET A 1 -41.28 30.71 -8.55
CA MET A 1 -41.83 29.43 -7.98
C MET A 1 -40.86 28.27 -8.06
N HIS A 2 -39.56 28.45 -8.30
CA HIS A 2 -38.59 27.30 -8.45
C HIS A 2 -37.62 27.09 -7.24
N LYS A 3 -37.66 27.92 -6.22
CA LYS A 3 -36.80 27.83 -5.06
C LYS A 3 -37.32 26.92 -3.92
N TYR A 4 -38.62 26.62 -3.88
CA TYR A 4 -39.19 25.83 -2.77
C TYR A 4 -39.19 24.31 -3.03
N ASN A 5 -39.05 23.88 -4.28
CA ASN A 5 -39.04 22.45 -4.59
C ASN A 5 -37.73 21.72 -4.21
N ILE A 6 -36.61 22.44 -4.10
CA ILE A 6 -35.33 21.85 -3.70
C ILE A 6 -35.30 21.58 -2.19
N TYR A 7 -35.93 22.45 -1.39
CA TYR A 7 -36.03 22.22 0.07
C TYR A 7 -36.96 21.07 0.43
N PHE A 8 -38.03 20.86 -0.35
CA PHE A 8 -38.93 19.72 -0.17
C PHE A 8 -38.28 18.39 -0.55
N LEU A 9 -37.44 18.38 -1.61
CA LEU A 9 -36.69 17.19 -2.02
C LEU A 9 -35.60 16.84 -1.02
N VAL A 10 -34.89 17.81 -0.46
CA VAL A 10 -33.88 17.60 0.58
C VAL A 10 -34.49 17.12 1.91
N ILE A 11 -35.68 17.64 2.28
CA ILE A 11 -36.42 17.17 3.47
C ILE A 11 -36.96 15.76 3.24
N PHE A 12 -37.44 15.42 2.06
CA PHE A 12 -37.91 14.06 1.75
C PHE A 12 -36.81 13.03 1.65
N LEU A 13 -35.57 13.43 1.32
CA LEU A 13 -34.39 12.55 1.34
C LEU A 13 -33.82 12.39 2.75
N LEU A 14 -34.10 13.29 3.67
CA LEU A 14 -33.63 13.22 5.07
C LEU A 14 -34.62 12.50 6.02
N THR A 15 -35.86 12.35 5.65
CA THR A 15 -36.88 11.69 6.49
C THR A 15 -36.67 10.19 6.73
N PRO A 16 -36.07 9.38 5.83
CA PRO A 16 -35.80 7.98 6.17
C PRO A 16 -34.62 7.78 7.14
N ILE A 17 -33.79 8.82 7.37
CA ILE A 17 -32.64 8.73 8.29
C ILE A 17 -33.11 8.87 9.76
N LEU A 18 -34.25 9.47 10.02
CA LEU A 18 -34.81 9.69 11.36
C LEU A 18 -35.72 8.55 11.88
N ALA A 19 -36.00 7.55 11.03
CA ALA A 19 -36.87 6.42 11.41
C ALA A 19 -36.11 5.15 11.79
N MET A 20 -34.81 5.20 11.94
CA MET A 20 -34.04 4.08 12.52
C MET A 20 -34.23 4.08 14.02
N GLY A 21 -35.04 3.10 14.52
CA GLY A 21 -35.21 2.87 15.95
C GLY A 21 -33.85 2.80 16.65
N GLN A 22 -33.72 3.48 17.79
CA GLN A 22 -32.50 3.50 18.56
C GLN A 22 -32.07 2.05 18.91
N PRO A 23 -30.84 1.65 18.59
CA PRO A 23 -30.38 0.31 18.92
C PRO A 23 -30.27 0.14 20.43
N TRP A 24 -30.67 -1.04 20.93
CA TRP A 24 -30.45 -1.43 22.31
C TRP A 24 -28.94 -1.57 22.59
N THR A 25 -28.50 -1.08 23.73
CA THR A 25 -27.09 -1.18 24.14
C THR A 25 -26.95 -2.28 25.20
N ILE A 26 -26.12 -3.28 24.92
CA ILE A 26 -25.74 -4.36 25.84
C ILE A 26 -24.35 -4.04 26.37
N LYS A 27 -24.22 -3.83 27.67
CA LYS A 27 -22.93 -3.67 28.35
C LYS A 27 -22.60 -4.90 29.16
N GLY A 28 -21.36 -5.36 29.11
CA GLY A 28 -20.94 -6.53 29.85
C GLY A 28 -19.46 -6.56 30.16
N THR A 29 -19.10 -7.50 31.04
CA THR A 29 -17.69 -7.80 31.34
C THR A 29 -17.47 -9.30 31.24
N VAL A 30 -16.41 -9.67 30.56
CA VAL A 30 -15.94 -11.06 30.43
C VAL A 30 -14.96 -11.35 31.54
N ILE A 31 -15.17 -12.45 32.27
CA ILE A 31 -14.32 -12.85 33.38
C ILE A 31 -13.99 -14.34 33.30
N ASN A 32 -12.88 -14.75 33.88
CA ASN A 32 -12.50 -16.13 34.10
C ASN A 32 -13.42 -16.77 35.15
N ALA A 33 -13.94 -17.97 34.86
CA ALA A 33 -14.86 -18.68 35.74
C ALA A 33 -14.23 -19.15 37.06
N GLU A 34 -12.91 -19.40 37.06
CA GLU A 34 -12.19 -19.96 38.22
C GLU A 34 -11.74 -18.89 39.20
N ASN A 35 -11.15 -17.79 38.68
CA ASN A 35 -10.52 -16.79 39.55
C ASN A 35 -11.23 -15.42 39.53
N ASN A 36 -12.34 -15.28 38.78
CA ASN A 36 -13.05 -14.03 38.56
C ASN A 36 -12.20 -12.90 37.97
N GLU A 37 -11.01 -13.17 37.43
CA GLU A 37 -10.20 -12.18 36.74
C GLU A 37 -10.86 -11.76 35.42
N LYS A 38 -10.63 -10.53 35.01
CA LYS A 38 -11.20 -10.01 33.78
C LYS A 38 -10.42 -10.57 32.59
N VAL A 39 -11.15 -11.06 31.58
CA VAL A 39 -10.59 -11.61 30.35
C VAL A 39 -10.50 -10.48 29.34
N PRO A 40 -9.31 -9.88 29.13
CA PRO A 40 -9.15 -8.80 28.19
C PRO A 40 -9.27 -9.31 26.75
N TYR A 41 -9.77 -8.45 25.89
CA TYR A 41 -9.82 -8.66 24.44
C TYR A 41 -10.59 -9.93 23.99
N ALA A 42 -11.52 -10.43 24.77
CA ALA A 42 -12.41 -11.48 24.36
C ALA A 42 -13.25 -11.03 23.15
N ALA A 43 -13.36 -11.86 22.14
CA ALA A 43 -14.19 -11.62 20.96
C ALA A 43 -15.65 -11.97 21.29
N ILE A 44 -16.58 -11.07 20.99
CA ILE A 44 -18.02 -11.23 21.21
C ILE A 44 -18.73 -11.12 19.87
N PHE A 45 -19.42 -12.15 19.47
CA PHE A 45 -20.17 -12.22 18.22
C PHE A 45 -21.67 -12.36 18.50
N VAL A 46 -22.49 -11.50 17.88
CA VAL A 46 -23.94 -11.59 17.94
C VAL A 46 -24.44 -12.51 16.84
N VAL A 47 -24.91 -13.70 17.20
CA VAL A 47 -25.34 -14.73 16.24
C VAL A 47 -26.49 -14.21 15.38
N GLY A 48 -26.40 -14.41 14.06
CA GLY A 48 -27.40 -13.91 13.10
C GLY A 48 -27.22 -12.43 12.73
N THR A 49 -26.15 -11.79 13.19
CA THR A 49 -25.70 -10.46 12.70
C THR A 49 -24.34 -10.56 12.04
N LYS A 50 -23.99 -9.51 11.28
CA LYS A 50 -22.67 -9.40 10.64
C LYS A 50 -21.64 -8.66 11.50
N THR A 51 -21.94 -8.38 12.78
CA THR A 51 -21.16 -7.51 13.65
C THR A 51 -20.51 -8.31 14.77
N GLY A 52 -19.20 -8.27 14.83
CA GLY A 52 -18.41 -8.76 15.96
C GLY A 52 -17.91 -7.58 16.81
N TYR A 53 -17.75 -7.80 18.10
CA TYR A 53 -17.27 -6.83 19.08
C TYR A 53 -16.10 -7.46 19.83
N MET A 54 -15.29 -6.63 20.49
CA MET A 54 -14.17 -7.08 21.30
C MET A 54 -14.20 -6.37 22.65
N ALA A 55 -13.96 -7.12 23.71
CA ALA A 55 -13.78 -6.55 25.03
C ALA A 55 -12.51 -5.68 25.08
N ASN A 56 -12.54 -4.64 25.89
CA ASN A 56 -11.38 -3.78 26.13
C ASN A 56 -10.33 -4.46 27.04
N GLU A 57 -9.29 -3.73 27.41
CA GLU A 57 -8.24 -4.19 28.34
C GLU A 57 -8.75 -4.58 29.72
N ASN A 58 -9.96 -4.17 30.08
CA ASN A 58 -10.64 -4.48 31.31
C ASN A 58 -11.68 -5.61 31.17
N GLY A 59 -11.69 -6.29 30.01
CA GLY A 59 -12.70 -7.30 29.72
C GLY A 59 -14.10 -6.74 29.50
N GLU A 60 -14.26 -5.41 29.40
CA GLU A 60 -15.58 -4.75 29.26
C GLU A 60 -15.91 -4.60 27.77
N PHE A 61 -17.21 -4.80 27.44
CA PHE A 61 -17.69 -4.64 26.09
C PHE A 61 -19.01 -3.89 26.03
N GLU A 62 -19.28 -3.26 24.90
CA GLU A 62 -20.53 -2.60 24.57
C GLU A 62 -20.98 -3.03 23.16
N ILE A 63 -22.20 -3.58 23.07
CA ILE A 63 -22.82 -4.07 21.84
C ILE A 63 -24.06 -3.26 21.55
N LYS A 64 -24.24 -2.82 20.29
CA LYS A 64 -25.47 -2.21 19.80
C LYS A 64 -26.26 -3.24 19.01
N HIS A 65 -27.54 -3.46 19.39
CA HIS A 65 -28.40 -4.46 18.76
C HIS A 65 -29.83 -3.95 18.57
N ASN A 66 -30.46 -4.29 17.41
CA ASN A 66 -31.76 -3.74 17.04
C ASN A 66 -32.95 -4.64 17.41
N LYS A 67 -32.71 -5.86 17.92
CA LYS A 67 -33.75 -6.81 18.30
C LYS A 67 -33.83 -6.96 19.82
N ARG A 68 -34.99 -7.31 20.35
CA ARG A 68 -35.19 -7.54 21.80
C ARG A 68 -34.52 -8.81 22.34
N THR A 69 -34.11 -9.72 21.48
CA THR A 69 -33.36 -10.93 21.86
C THR A 69 -32.08 -11.03 21.06
N ALA A 70 -31.00 -11.37 21.70
CA ALA A 70 -29.70 -11.60 21.08
C ALA A 70 -29.09 -12.90 21.62
N LYS A 71 -28.55 -13.73 20.74
CA LYS A 71 -27.62 -14.82 21.11
C LYS A 71 -26.22 -14.34 20.82
N ILE A 72 -25.37 -14.27 21.84
CA ILE A 72 -23.97 -13.89 21.68
C ILE A 72 -23.07 -15.10 21.89
N LYS A 73 -22.06 -15.21 21.05
CA LYS A 73 -20.97 -16.20 21.20
C LYS A 73 -19.73 -15.43 21.64
N ILE A 74 -19.10 -15.89 22.72
CA ILE A 74 -17.88 -15.28 23.25
C ILE A 74 -16.74 -16.27 23.12
N SER A 75 -15.61 -15.80 22.62
CA SER A 75 -14.38 -16.58 22.51
C SER A 75 -13.17 -15.76 22.99
N SER A 76 -12.24 -16.42 23.63
CA SER A 76 -10.96 -15.82 24.00
C SER A 76 -9.89 -16.92 23.96
N ILE A 77 -8.64 -16.53 23.69
CA ILE A 77 -7.52 -17.47 23.63
C ILE A 77 -7.30 -18.05 25.03
N GLY A 78 -7.25 -19.38 25.14
CA GLY A 78 -7.09 -20.08 26.40
C GLY A 78 -8.40 -20.33 27.15
N TYR A 79 -9.55 -20.06 26.52
CA TYR A 79 -10.88 -20.28 27.13
C TYR A 79 -11.80 -21.03 26.18
N GLU A 80 -12.74 -21.81 26.76
CA GLU A 80 -13.83 -22.41 26.02
C GLU A 80 -14.78 -21.36 25.46
N ASN A 81 -15.26 -21.58 24.23
CA ASN A 81 -16.27 -20.73 23.63
C ASN A 81 -17.60 -20.84 24.40
N LYS A 82 -18.23 -19.71 24.67
CA LYS A 82 -19.49 -19.66 25.39
C LYS A 82 -20.58 -18.96 24.59
N ASP A 83 -21.74 -19.63 24.49
CA ASP A 83 -22.98 -19.07 23.95
C ASP A 83 -23.86 -18.54 25.08
N VAL A 84 -24.35 -17.30 24.96
CA VAL A 84 -25.22 -16.64 25.92
C VAL A 84 -26.43 -16.07 25.21
N ASN A 85 -27.64 -16.46 25.68
CA ASN A 85 -28.88 -15.86 25.19
C ASN A 85 -29.22 -14.63 26.05
N ILE A 86 -29.57 -13.53 25.44
CA ILE A 86 -29.83 -12.24 26.08
C ILE A 86 -31.22 -11.76 25.67
N SER A 87 -31.98 -11.32 26.64
CA SER A 87 -33.29 -10.67 26.44
C SER A 87 -33.18 -9.20 26.86
N LEU A 88 -33.59 -8.27 26.03
CA LEU A 88 -33.50 -6.83 26.23
C LEU A 88 -34.85 -6.22 26.62
N PRO A 89 -34.94 -5.16 27.47
CA PRO A 89 -33.80 -4.38 27.98
C PRO A 89 -33.07 -5.06 29.14
N ILE A 90 -31.77 -4.78 29.30
CA ILE A 90 -30.96 -5.15 30.45
C ILE A 90 -30.51 -3.87 31.14
N ASP A 91 -30.92 -3.65 32.36
CA ASP A 91 -30.54 -2.47 33.17
C ASP A 91 -29.25 -2.68 33.97
N SER A 92 -28.62 -3.86 33.88
CA SER A 92 -27.40 -4.21 34.61
C SER A 92 -26.27 -4.58 33.63
N ILE A 93 -25.02 -4.39 34.09
CA ILE A 93 -23.83 -4.85 33.35
C ILE A 93 -23.81 -6.37 33.34
N LEU A 94 -23.83 -6.97 32.15
CA LEU A 94 -23.82 -8.43 31.99
C LEU A 94 -22.46 -8.99 32.38
N LYS A 95 -22.42 -9.92 33.31
CA LYS A 95 -21.21 -10.61 33.74
C LYS A 95 -21.13 -11.97 33.06
N ILE A 96 -20.17 -12.18 32.19
CA ILE A 96 -19.98 -13.42 31.42
C ILE A 96 -18.74 -14.12 31.90
N THR A 97 -18.87 -15.33 32.37
CA THR A 97 -17.78 -16.20 32.81
C THR A 97 -17.34 -17.09 31.65
N LEU A 98 -16.06 -17.16 31.32
CA LEU A 98 -15.45 -18.15 30.43
C LEU A 98 -14.69 -19.19 31.25
N ASN A 99 -14.89 -20.46 30.95
CA ASN A 99 -14.08 -21.53 31.51
C ASN A 99 -12.71 -21.57 30.79
N PRO A 100 -11.59 -21.66 31.49
CA PRO A 100 -10.31 -21.99 30.86
C PRO A 100 -10.45 -23.29 30.07
N GLN A 101 -9.85 -23.35 28.87
CA GLN A 101 -9.83 -24.58 28.10
C GLN A 101 -8.90 -25.56 28.80
N GLU A 102 -9.42 -26.73 29.22
CA GLU A 102 -8.63 -27.76 29.89
C GLU A 102 -7.55 -28.34 28.96
N ASN A 103 -6.46 -27.64 28.83
CA ASN A 103 -5.16 -28.21 28.54
C ASN A 103 -4.20 -27.68 29.60
N LEU A 104 -4.27 -28.34 30.78
CA LEU A 104 -3.29 -28.33 31.87
C LEU A 104 -2.95 -26.96 32.47
N LEU A 105 -3.66 -26.56 33.49
CA LEU A 105 -3.16 -25.55 34.45
C LEU A 105 -3.67 -25.80 35.86
N GLU A 106 -2.74 -26.08 36.76
CA GLU A 106 -2.96 -25.95 38.21
C GLU A 106 -2.65 -24.53 38.67
N GLU A 107 -3.44 -24.08 39.63
CA GLU A 107 -3.68 -22.72 40.04
C GLU A 107 -2.69 -22.18 41.08
N VAL A 108 -2.35 -20.88 41.03
CA VAL A 108 -2.02 -20.09 42.23
C VAL A 108 -2.59 -18.68 42.13
N ILE A 109 -3.46 -18.33 43.05
CA ILE A 109 -4.13 -17.04 43.18
C ILE A 109 -3.24 -16.03 43.91
N VAL A 110 -3.08 -14.82 43.34
CA VAL A 110 -2.66 -13.64 44.10
C VAL A 110 -3.56 -12.47 43.82
N THR A 111 -4.43 -12.16 44.79
CA THR A 111 -5.23 -10.94 44.80
C THR A 111 -4.39 -9.75 45.23
N LYS A 112 -4.14 -8.80 44.34
CA LYS A 112 -3.62 -7.47 44.68
C LYS A 112 -4.52 -6.37 44.14
N LYS A 113 -4.82 -5.37 45.00
CA LYS A 113 -5.44 -4.09 44.60
C LYS A 113 -4.70 -3.51 43.37
N ARG A 114 -5.46 -3.01 42.40
CA ARG A 114 -4.89 -2.39 41.17
C ARG A 114 -4.01 -1.19 41.54
N GLU A 115 -2.70 -1.41 41.56
CA GLU A 115 -1.73 -0.31 41.53
C GLU A 115 -1.65 0.27 40.12
N LYS A 116 -1.45 1.59 40.01
CA LYS A 116 -1.20 2.25 38.73
C LYS A 116 0.07 1.65 38.13
N TYR A 117 0.02 1.20 36.84
CA TYR A 117 1.18 0.65 36.18
C TYR A 117 2.40 1.56 36.28
N SER A 118 3.52 1.02 36.74
CA SER A 118 4.82 1.69 36.78
C SER A 118 5.83 0.86 36.03
N LYS A 119 6.64 1.51 35.19
CA LYS A 119 7.81 0.90 34.56
C LYS A 119 8.96 0.71 35.55
N LYS A 120 9.06 1.61 36.56
CA LYS A 120 10.17 1.62 37.53
C LYS A 120 9.99 0.47 38.49
N ASN A 121 11.07 -0.32 38.67
CA ASN A 121 11.10 -1.51 39.55
C ASN A 121 10.05 -2.58 39.24
N ASN A 122 9.66 -2.68 37.94
CA ASN A 122 8.67 -3.67 37.48
C ASN A 122 9.39 -4.99 37.13
N PRO A 123 9.07 -6.12 37.79
CA PRO A 123 9.71 -7.41 37.49
C PRO A 123 9.46 -7.86 36.03
N ALA A 124 8.30 -7.55 35.46
CA ALA A 124 8.00 -7.89 34.06
C ALA A 124 8.87 -7.10 33.06
N VAL A 125 9.19 -5.84 33.38
CA VAL A 125 10.10 -5.01 32.56
C VAL A 125 11.54 -5.54 32.69
N THR A 126 11.95 -5.96 33.88
CA THR A 126 13.25 -6.61 34.06
C THR A 126 13.35 -7.91 33.31
N PHE A 127 12.27 -8.71 33.30
CA PHE A 127 12.19 -9.97 32.59
C PHE A 127 12.28 -9.78 31.07
N VAL A 128 11.51 -8.87 30.47
CA VAL A 128 11.61 -8.60 29.03
C VAL A 128 12.97 -8.04 28.64
N ASN A 129 13.60 -7.21 29.49
CA ASN A 129 14.94 -6.71 29.22
C ASN A 129 15.98 -7.83 29.22
N LYS A 130 15.81 -8.86 30.06
CA LYS A 130 16.69 -10.04 30.07
C LYS A 130 16.49 -10.86 28.77
N ILE A 131 15.24 -11.08 28.31
CA ILE A 131 14.99 -11.72 27.01
C ILE A 131 15.70 -10.95 25.88
N ARG A 132 15.60 -9.62 25.88
CA ARG A 132 16.20 -8.75 24.86
C ARG A 132 17.73 -8.78 24.87
N SER A 133 18.35 -8.81 26.05
CA SER A 133 19.82 -8.84 26.16
C SER A 133 20.42 -10.15 25.63
N LEU A 134 19.68 -11.24 25.68
CA LEU A 134 20.13 -12.58 25.27
C LEU A 134 19.67 -12.97 23.85
N LYS A 135 18.92 -12.10 23.15
CA LYS A 135 18.35 -12.43 21.85
C LYS A 135 19.37 -12.77 20.75
N GLU A 136 20.55 -12.17 20.80
CA GLU A 136 21.65 -12.42 19.85
C GLU A 136 22.36 -13.75 20.18
N GLU A 137 22.41 -14.15 21.45
CA GLU A 137 23.06 -15.36 21.89
C GLU A 137 22.28 -16.62 21.48
N ASN A 138 20.96 -16.52 21.38
CA ASN A 138 20.10 -17.61 20.93
C ASN A 138 19.66 -17.49 19.46
N ASP A 139 20.26 -16.57 18.65
CA ASP A 139 19.96 -16.42 17.24
C ASP A 139 20.61 -17.53 16.41
N PRO A 140 19.86 -18.34 15.65
CA PRO A 140 20.42 -19.39 14.80
C PRO A 140 21.34 -18.82 13.70
N HIS A 141 21.16 -17.54 13.29
CA HIS A 141 22.01 -16.88 12.28
C HIS A 141 23.40 -16.49 12.82
N ARG A 142 23.71 -16.75 14.11
CA ARG A 142 25.08 -16.63 14.64
C ARG A 142 26.01 -17.71 14.07
N ASN A 143 25.46 -18.84 13.64
CA ASN A 143 26.19 -19.94 13.01
C ASN A 143 26.62 -19.57 11.59
N GLU A 144 27.69 -20.20 11.08
CA GLU A 144 28.21 -19.93 9.72
C GLU A 144 27.19 -20.33 8.64
N PHE A 145 26.48 -21.43 8.88
CA PHE A 145 25.38 -21.91 8.04
C PHE A 145 24.14 -22.16 8.88
N TYR A 146 22.97 -21.91 8.28
CA TYR A 146 21.69 -22.26 8.87
C TYR A 146 20.69 -22.59 7.77
N ASN A 147 20.24 -23.84 7.72
CA ASN A 147 19.31 -24.31 6.72
C ASN A 147 18.10 -24.97 7.39
N TYR A 148 16.95 -24.91 6.71
CA TYR A 148 15.71 -25.52 7.16
C TYR A 148 14.74 -25.69 6.01
N ASP A 149 13.83 -26.67 6.13
CA ASP A 149 12.71 -26.84 5.22
C ASP A 149 11.53 -25.99 5.70
N LYS A 150 10.81 -25.39 4.74
CA LYS A 150 9.65 -24.54 4.98
C LYS A 150 8.48 -25.03 4.17
N TYR A 151 7.37 -25.39 4.83
CA TYR A 151 6.08 -25.60 4.21
C TYR A 151 5.14 -24.46 4.56
N GLU A 152 4.49 -23.87 3.58
CA GLU A 152 3.59 -22.73 3.73
C GLU A 152 2.26 -23.01 3.02
N LYS A 153 1.16 -22.87 3.77
CA LYS A 153 -0.20 -22.93 3.23
C LYS A 153 -0.87 -21.56 3.42
N ILE A 154 -1.34 -20.96 2.33
CA ILE A 154 -2.10 -19.71 2.33
C ILE A 154 -3.51 -20.01 1.86
N THR A 155 -4.49 -19.69 2.69
CA THR A 155 -5.93 -19.79 2.38
C THR A 155 -6.52 -18.38 2.30
N LEU A 156 -7.17 -18.07 1.18
CA LEU A 156 -7.94 -16.84 0.99
C LEU A 156 -9.42 -17.19 0.91
N GLY A 157 -10.25 -16.36 1.53
CA GLY A 157 -11.71 -16.53 1.55
C GLY A 157 -12.44 -15.21 1.66
N LEU A 158 -13.75 -15.26 1.50
CA LEU A 158 -14.65 -14.17 1.85
C LEU A 158 -15.12 -14.39 3.29
N ASN A 159 -14.91 -13.42 4.16
CA ASN A 159 -15.44 -13.49 5.53
C ASN A 159 -16.86 -12.94 5.59
N ASN A 160 -17.55 -13.26 6.69
CA ASN A 160 -18.89 -12.77 6.96
C ASN A 160 -19.91 -13.17 5.86
N PHE A 161 -19.69 -14.34 5.28
CA PHE A 161 -20.48 -14.87 4.18
C PHE A 161 -21.76 -15.52 4.76
N ALA A 162 -22.88 -14.78 4.76
CA ALA A 162 -24.15 -15.29 5.26
C ALA A 162 -24.72 -16.37 4.33
N GLU A 163 -25.34 -17.41 4.93
CA GLU A 163 -26.08 -18.42 4.17
C GLU A 163 -27.14 -17.78 3.26
N GLN A 164 -27.19 -18.26 2.02
CA GLN A 164 -28.18 -17.83 1.05
C GLN A 164 -29.49 -18.60 1.30
N THR A 165 -30.46 -17.92 1.90
CA THR A 165 -31.75 -18.53 2.28
C THR A 165 -32.89 -18.24 1.29
N LYS A 166 -32.68 -17.35 0.31
CA LYS A 166 -33.70 -16.96 -0.65
C LYS A 166 -33.81 -17.96 -1.80
N ASP A 167 -34.97 -18.54 -2.00
CA ASP A 167 -35.26 -19.46 -3.12
C ASP A 167 -35.65 -18.74 -4.41
N LYS A 168 -35.86 -17.42 -4.38
CA LYS A 168 -36.26 -16.59 -5.53
C LYS A 168 -35.45 -15.31 -5.62
N GLY A 169 -35.26 -14.81 -6.85
CA GLY A 169 -34.54 -13.58 -7.15
C GLY A 169 -33.09 -13.82 -7.55
N ILE A 170 -32.35 -12.73 -7.76
CA ILE A 170 -30.98 -12.74 -8.31
C ILE A 170 -30.00 -13.54 -7.43
N LEU A 171 -30.22 -13.59 -6.13
CA LEU A 171 -29.31 -14.29 -5.18
C LEU A 171 -29.60 -15.79 -5.08
N ALA A 172 -30.74 -16.28 -5.57
CA ALA A 172 -31.09 -17.71 -5.53
C ALA A 172 -30.06 -18.58 -6.31
N GLN A 173 -29.47 -18.04 -7.36
CA GLN A 173 -28.45 -18.70 -8.16
C GLN A 173 -27.12 -18.98 -7.40
N PHE A 174 -26.94 -18.39 -6.22
CA PHE A 174 -25.77 -18.60 -5.34
C PHE A 174 -26.04 -19.53 -4.16
N LYS A 175 -27.19 -20.21 -4.10
CA LYS A 175 -27.57 -21.08 -2.98
C LYS A 175 -26.60 -22.25 -2.80
N PHE A 176 -25.99 -22.73 -3.87
CA PHE A 176 -24.98 -23.80 -3.85
C PHE A 176 -23.75 -23.45 -3.01
N LEU A 177 -23.44 -22.15 -2.84
CA LEU A 177 -22.32 -21.68 -2.03
C LEU A 177 -22.43 -22.10 -0.55
N ASN A 178 -23.64 -22.41 -0.06
CA ASN A 178 -23.84 -22.83 1.33
C ASN A 178 -23.09 -24.13 1.67
N GLU A 179 -22.84 -24.97 0.67
CA GLU A 179 -22.10 -26.23 0.84
C GLU A 179 -20.59 -26.04 1.05
N TYR A 180 -20.10 -24.82 0.77
CA TYR A 180 -18.69 -24.47 0.82
C TYR A 180 -18.35 -23.54 1.99
N ILE A 181 -19.35 -23.20 2.82
CA ILE A 181 -19.15 -22.32 3.97
C ILE A 181 -18.37 -23.06 5.05
N ASP A 182 -17.33 -22.41 5.55
CA ASP A 182 -16.51 -22.80 6.69
C ASP A 182 -16.63 -21.77 7.82
N THR A 183 -15.93 -21.94 8.93
CA THR A 183 -15.99 -21.03 10.07
C THR A 183 -14.60 -20.51 10.42
N SER A 184 -14.44 -19.21 10.55
CA SER A 184 -13.21 -18.61 11.04
C SER A 184 -12.92 -19.03 12.49
N GLU A 185 -11.76 -19.59 12.75
CA GLU A 185 -11.32 -19.98 14.10
C GLU A 185 -11.10 -18.75 15.01
N VAL A 186 -10.88 -17.56 14.43
CA VAL A 186 -10.57 -16.33 15.16
C VAL A 186 -11.82 -15.55 15.56
N SER A 187 -12.74 -15.35 14.59
CA SER A 187 -13.93 -14.53 14.80
C SER A 187 -15.20 -15.36 14.98
N GLY A 188 -15.17 -16.66 14.69
CA GLY A 188 -16.36 -17.53 14.66
C GLY A 188 -17.35 -17.21 13.54
N LYS A 189 -16.97 -16.33 12.61
CA LYS A 189 -17.79 -15.91 11.47
C LYS A 189 -17.73 -16.93 10.34
N PRO A 190 -18.81 -17.04 9.53
CA PRO A 190 -18.80 -17.87 8.35
C PRO A 190 -17.82 -17.32 7.30
N ILE A 191 -17.04 -18.20 6.70
CA ILE A 191 -16.08 -17.90 5.63
C ILE A 191 -16.34 -18.78 4.42
N LEU A 192 -16.09 -18.24 3.24
CA LEU A 192 -16.15 -18.96 1.97
C LEU A 192 -14.73 -18.97 1.37
N ASN A 193 -14.05 -20.11 1.42
CA ASN A 193 -12.72 -20.25 0.86
C ASN A 193 -12.75 -20.15 -0.67
N VAL A 194 -11.89 -19.30 -1.24
CA VAL A 194 -11.85 -19.02 -2.69
C VAL A 194 -10.49 -19.31 -3.34
N SER A 195 -9.43 -19.47 -2.53
CA SER A 195 -8.11 -19.84 -3.01
C SER A 195 -7.31 -20.54 -1.91
N VAL A 196 -6.61 -21.60 -2.27
CA VAL A 196 -5.64 -22.28 -1.43
C VAL A 196 -4.34 -22.45 -2.20
N LYS A 197 -3.25 -22.03 -1.58
CA LYS A 197 -1.91 -22.14 -2.13
C LYS A 197 -1.00 -22.85 -1.16
N GLU A 198 -0.27 -23.84 -1.64
CA GLU A 198 0.78 -24.53 -0.89
C GLU A 198 2.14 -24.25 -1.55
N LYS A 199 3.15 -24.01 -0.75
CA LYS A 199 4.54 -23.84 -1.17
C LYS A 199 5.46 -24.63 -0.26
N ALA A 200 6.34 -25.42 -0.84
CA ALA A 200 7.44 -26.08 -0.16
C ALA A 200 8.76 -25.49 -0.63
N SER A 201 9.65 -25.20 0.29
CA SER A 201 10.95 -24.64 -0.04
C SER A 201 12.02 -25.02 0.98
N GLN A 202 13.27 -24.96 0.59
CA GLN A 202 14.42 -25.03 1.47
C GLN A 202 15.02 -23.62 1.61
N ILE A 203 15.21 -23.17 2.84
CA ILE A 203 15.89 -21.91 3.14
C ILE A 203 17.34 -22.18 3.46
N ILE A 204 18.23 -21.46 2.79
CA ILE A 204 19.67 -21.64 2.88
C ILE A 204 20.28 -20.32 3.29
N TYR A 205 20.98 -20.30 4.41
CA TYR A 205 21.66 -19.12 4.94
C TYR A 205 23.15 -19.38 5.09
N ARG A 206 23.95 -18.37 4.75
CA ARG A 206 25.40 -18.30 4.97
C ARG A 206 25.73 -16.95 5.62
N LYS A 207 26.58 -16.98 6.66
CA LYS A 207 26.96 -15.77 7.40
C LYS A 207 28.03 -14.97 6.66
N ASN A 208 29.02 -15.63 6.07
CA ASN A 208 30.17 -14.98 5.42
C ASN A 208 30.40 -15.48 3.98
N PRO A 209 30.26 -14.63 2.94
CA PRO A 209 29.56 -13.35 2.94
C PRO A 209 28.07 -13.57 3.21
N LYS A 210 27.44 -12.66 3.96
CA LYS A 210 26.05 -12.81 4.39
C LYS A 210 25.09 -12.92 3.21
N ALA A 211 24.40 -14.05 3.10
CA ALA A 211 23.42 -14.32 2.07
C ALA A 211 22.33 -15.27 2.55
N LYS A 212 21.10 -15.07 2.06
CA LYS A 212 19.95 -15.96 2.31
C LYS A 212 19.28 -16.24 0.97
N LYS A 213 19.05 -17.52 0.68
CA LYS A 213 18.37 -17.99 -0.53
C LYS A 213 17.19 -18.87 -0.17
N GLU A 214 16.15 -18.83 -0.99
CA GLU A 214 15.01 -19.74 -0.94
C GLU A 214 15.04 -20.61 -2.20
N TYR A 215 15.10 -21.91 -2.02
CA TYR A 215 14.98 -22.90 -3.10
C TYR A 215 13.60 -23.54 -3.02
N VAL A 216 12.71 -23.19 -3.95
CA VAL A 216 11.31 -23.65 -3.97
C VAL A 216 11.23 -24.99 -4.67
N THR A 217 10.84 -26.05 -3.94
CA THR A 217 10.76 -27.42 -4.41
C THR A 217 9.36 -27.86 -4.81
N GLY A 218 8.31 -27.14 -4.35
CA GLY A 218 6.93 -27.44 -4.70
C GLY A 218 6.02 -26.23 -4.63
N ILE A 219 5.11 -26.09 -5.60
CA ILE A 219 4.04 -25.10 -5.64
C ILE A 219 2.76 -25.76 -6.10
N LYS A 220 1.72 -25.76 -5.25
CA LYS A 220 0.37 -26.24 -5.59
C LYS A 220 -0.63 -25.11 -5.37
N ARG A 221 -1.57 -24.94 -6.29
CA ARG A 221 -2.57 -23.89 -6.25
C ARG A 221 -3.93 -24.45 -6.59
N ASN A 222 -4.94 -23.98 -5.87
CA ASN A 222 -6.33 -24.30 -6.10
C ASN A 222 -7.15 -23.03 -5.83
N GLY A 223 -7.79 -22.44 -6.86
CA GLY A 223 -8.58 -21.22 -6.62
C GLY A 223 -8.54 -20.15 -7.72
N ILE A 224 -8.89 -18.91 -7.37
CA ILE A 224 -9.06 -17.75 -8.28
C ILE A 224 -7.70 -17.22 -8.78
N ASP A 225 -6.91 -18.04 -9.41
CA ASP A 225 -5.57 -17.62 -9.90
C ASP A 225 -5.60 -16.95 -11.29
N ASP A 226 -6.76 -16.93 -11.96
CA ASP A 226 -6.88 -16.44 -13.35
C ASP A 226 -7.01 -14.92 -13.48
N ILE A 227 -7.25 -14.19 -12.37
CA ILE A 227 -7.45 -12.73 -12.40
C ILE A 227 -6.11 -11.98 -12.42
N THR A 228 -5.09 -12.56 -11.81
CA THR A 228 -3.75 -11.97 -11.71
C THR A 228 -2.70 -12.96 -12.20
N ASP A 229 -1.55 -12.45 -12.63
CA ASP A 229 -0.39 -13.27 -12.91
C ASP A 229 0.01 -14.09 -11.68
N GLN A 230 0.28 -15.37 -11.89
CA GLN A 230 0.62 -16.29 -10.82
C GLN A 230 1.83 -15.83 -9.98
N GLU A 231 2.87 -15.31 -10.62
CA GLU A 231 4.06 -14.81 -9.93
C GLU A 231 3.77 -13.51 -9.18
N SER A 232 2.96 -12.64 -9.77
CA SER A 232 2.62 -11.35 -9.19
C SER A 232 1.69 -11.47 -7.98
N MET A 233 0.72 -12.38 -8.02
CA MET A 233 -0.10 -12.70 -6.85
C MET A 233 0.77 -13.25 -5.71
N GLN A 234 1.78 -14.05 -6.04
CA GLN A 234 2.71 -14.55 -5.04
C GLN A 234 3.48 -13.43 -4.35
N VAL A 235 4.05 -12.50 -5.12
CA VAL A 235 4.78 -11.35 -4.57
C VAL A 235 3.87 -10.48 -3.70
N PHE A 236 2.62 -10.26 -4.13
CA PHE A 236 1.63 -9.50 -3.36
C PHE A 236 1.28 -10.21 -2.04
N LEU A 237 1.04 -11.52 -2.07
CA LEU A 237 0.76 -12.30 -0.86
C LEU A 237 1.99 -12.39 0.05
N GLU A 238 3.19 -12.46 -0.49
CA GLU A 238 4.43 -12.40 0.28
C GLU A 238 4.64 -11.04 0.95
N ASP A 239 4.14 -9.95 0.37
CA ASP A 239 4.21 -8.63 1.01
C ASP A 239 3.14 -8.48 2.10
N ILE A 240 1.91 -8.94 1.86
CA ILE A 240 0.85 -8.97 2.88
C ILE A 240 1.23 -9.90 4.04
N PHE A 241 1.73 -11.09 3.71
CA PHE A 241 2.14 -12.11 4.67
C PHE A 241 3.66 -12.17 4.83
N ARG A 242 4.33 -11.04 4.95
CA ARG A 242 5.77 -11.04 5.28
C ARG A 242 6.04 -11.93 6.47
N GLU A 243 7.19 -12.59 6.45
CA GLU A 243 7.66 -13.32 7.61
C GLU A 243 7.76 -12.36 8.80
N ILE A 244 7.09 -12.73 9.88
CA ILE A 244 7.08 -11.97 11.11
C ILE A 244 8.24 -12.45 11.97
N ASP A 245 9.18 -11.54 12.25
CA ASP A 245 10.25 -11.77 13.21
C ASP A 245 9.99 -10.94 14.45
N LEU A 246 9.64 -11.62 15.55
CA LEU A 246 9.40 -11.00 16.85
C LEU A 246 10.66 -10.31 17.43
N TYR A 247 11.85 -10.76 17.03
CA TYR A 247 13.13 -10.27 17.56
C TYR A 247 13.63 -9.01 16.85
N GLU A 248 13.01 -8.62 15.73
CA GLU A 248 13.23 -7.32 15.09
C GLU A 248 12.60 -6.18 15.92
N ASN A 249 13.05 -4.95 15.69
CA ASN A 249 12.48 -3.79 16.37
C ASN A 249 11.07 -3.46 15.88
N ASP A 250 10.85 -3.60 14.57
CA ASP A 250 9.59 -3.32 13.92
C ASP A 250 9.12 -4.53 13.09
N ILE A 251 7.84 -4.85 13.20
CA ILE A 251 7.16 -5.86 12.39
C ILE A 251 6.42 -5.13 11.28
N ASN A 252 6.76 -5.42 10.03
CA ASN A 252 6.14 -4.80 8.86
C ASN A 252 4.87 -5.54 8.46
N ILE A 253 3.73 -4.87 8.47
CA ILE A 253 2.43 -5.42 8.09
C ILE A 253 1.69 -4.38 7.25
N LEU A 254 1.27 -4.74 6.04
CA LEU A 254 0.47 -3.89 5.16
C LEU A 254 1.04 -2.47 5.02
N GLN A 255 2.33 -2.36 4.72
CA GLN A 255 3.06 -1.11 4.57
C GLN A 255 3.15 -0.23 5.84
N ASN A 256 2.72 -0.76 7.00
CA ASN A 256 2.86 -0.11 8.30
C ASN A 256 3.91 -0.82 9.15
N ARG A 257 4.53 -0.08 10.07
CA ARG A 257 5.47 -0.63 11.04
C ARG A 257 4.84 -0.70 12.41
N PHE A 258 4.77 -1.92 12.93
CA PHE A 258 4.31 -2.23 14.28
C PHE A 258 5.50 -2.42 15.18
N VAL A 259 5.47 -1.81 16.36
CA VAL A 259 6.51 -2.03 17.36
C VAL A 259 6.46 -3.47 17.86
N SER A 260 7.58 -4.18 17.76
CA SER A 260 7.69 -5.52 18.37
C SER A 260 7.70 -5.42 19.90
N PRO A 261 7.10 -6.38 20.64
CA PRO A 261 7.23 -6.44 22.10
C PRO A 261 8.67 -6.65 22.58
N LEU A 262 9.60 -7.02 21.70
CA LEU A 262 11.04 -7.12 21.96
C LEU A 262 11.85 -5.96 21.37
N SER A 263 11.20 -4.92 20.83
CA SER A 263 11.84 -3.71 20.33
C SER A 263 12.69 -3.01 21.39
N LYS A 264 13.69 -2.23 20.95
CA LYS A 264 14.46 -1.36 21.84
C LYS A 264 13.59 -0.38 22.61
N ILE A 265 12.51 0.09 22.03
CA ILE A 265 11.54 1.01 22.66
C ILE A 265 10.40 0.30 23.37
N ALA A 266 10.34 -1.03 23.37
CA ALA A 266 9.23 -1.79 23.95
C ALA A 266 8.92 -1.46 25.40
N PRO A 267 9.89 -1.25 26.32
CA PRO A 267 9.61 -0.89 27.71
C PRO A 267 8.91 0.48 27.88
N ASP A 268 9.04 1.38 26.88
CA ASP A 268 8.37 2.68 26.85
C ASP A 268 7.06 2.65 26.05
N PHE A 269 6.93 1.68 25.16
CA PHE A 269 5.79 1.55 24.29
C PHE A 269 4.71 0.63 24.85
N TYR A 270 5.11 -0.42 25.60
CA TYR A 270 4.21 -1.44 26.16
C TYR A 270 4.17 -1.41 27.68
N LYS A 271 3.03 -1.81 28.23
CA LYS A 271 2.85 -2.27 29.60
C LYS A 271 3.12 -3.77 29.63
N PHE A 272 3.97 -4.24 30.53
CA PHE A 272 4.30 -5.64 30.71
C PHE A 272 3.84 -6.13 32.08
N TYR A 273 3.32 -7.37 32.12
CA TYR A 273 2.85 -8.02 33.31
C TYR A 273 3.29 -9.49 33.31
N LEU A 274 3.88 -9.97 34.42
CA LEU A 274 4.02 -11.40 34.66
C LEU A 274 2.69 -11.88 35.23
N THR A 275 1.98 -12.74 34.49
CA THR A 275 0.61 -13.11 34.80
C THR A 275 0.50 -14.49 35.44
N ASP A 276 1.18 -15.48 34.90
CA ASP A 276 1.06 -16.86 35.34
C ASP A 276 2.25 -17.72 34.91
N THR A 277 2.21 -18.98 35.30
CA THR A 277 3.12 -20.03 34.82
C THR A 277 2.29 -21.17 34.21
N VAL A 278 2.55 -21.47 32.93
CA VAL A 278 1.73 -22.32 32.09
C VAL A 278 2.55 -23.53 31.61
N MET A 279 1.93 -24.69 31.53
CA MET A 279 2.54 -25.88 30.92
C MET A 279 2.35 -25.86 29.41
N ILE A 280 3.43 -25.90 28.61
CA ILE A 280 3.41 -26.02 27.16
C ILE A 280 4.31 -27.21 26.79
N ASP A 281 3.77 -28.23 26.11
CA ASP A 281 4.48 -29.47 25.74
C ASP A 281 5.27 -30.06 26.92
N SER A 282 4.60 -30.22 28.07
CA SER A 282 5.18 -30.74 29.33
C SER A 282 6.32 -29.89 29.91
N GLN A 283 6.51 -28.64 29.44
CA GLN A 283 7.50 -27.70 29.95
C GLN A 283 6.82 -26.53 30.64
N ARG A 284 7.23 -26.21 31.85
CA ARG A 284 6.70 -25.07 32.61
C ARG A 284 7.24 -23.76 32.04
N CYS A 285 6.36 -22.85 31.66
CA CYS A 285 6.70 -21.58 31.02
C CYS A 285 6.14 -20.41 31.81
N ILE A 286 6.94 -19.38 31.98
CA ILE A 286 6.50 -18.08 32.52
C ILE A 286 5.72 -17.33 31.44
N GLN A 287 4.51 -16.88 31.77
CA GLN A 287 3.68 -16.09 30.87
C GLN A 287 3.89 -14.60 31.12
N LEU A 288 4.37 -13.91 30.10
CA LEU A 288 4.54 -12.46 30.06
C LEU A 288 3.46 -11.83 29.17
N ALA A 289 2.53 -11.09 29.76
CA ALA A 289 1.52 -10.33 29.03
C ALA A 289 2.06 -8.96 28.62
N PHE A 290 1.63 -8.47 27.45
CA PHE A 290 1.98 -7.13 26.97
C PHE A 290 0.82 -6.44 26.26
N ALA A 291 0.72 -5.11 26.39
CA ALA A 291 -0.26 -4.26 25.72
C ALA A 291 0.30 -2.84 25.53
N PRO A 292 0.07 -2.15 24.39
CA PRO A 292 0.54 -0.79 24.18
C PRO A 292 -0.03 0.18 25.24
N HIS A 293 0.73 1.20 25.63
CA HIS A 293 0.23 2.28 26.48
C HIS A 293 -0.98 2.99 25.84
N ASN A 294 -0.94 3.19 24.52
CA ASN A 294 -2.06 3.68 23.74
C ASN A 294 -2.49 2.60 22.74
N SER A 295 -3.66 2.04 22.89
CA SER A 295 -4.20 0.95 22.05
C SER A 295 -4.55 1.38 20.62
N ALA A 296 -4.48 2.68 20.29
CA ALA A 296 -4.66 3.15 18.92
C ALA A 296 -3.34 3.19 18.11
N THR A 297 -2.18 3.02 18.76
CA THR A 297 -0.88 2.99 18.08
C THR A 297 -0.59 1.62 17.47
N PHE A 298 0.31 1.56 16.50
CA PHE A 298 0.67 0.31 15.82
C PHE A 298 1.54 -0.58 16.71
N GLY A 299 0.85 -1.37 17.51
CA GLY A 299 1.40 -2.37 18.41
C GLY A 299 0.42 -3.52 18.59
N PHE A 300 0.82 -4.53 19.35
CA PHE A 300 0.07 -5.75 19.59
C PHE A 300 -0.34 -5.86 21.05
N VAL A 301 -1.34 -6.67 21.31
CA VAL A 301 -1.65 -7.21 22.65
C VAL A 301 -1.46 -8.71 22.62
N GLY A 302 -0.92 -9.29 23.68
CA GLY A 302 -0.71 -10.73 23.71
C GLY A 302 0.18 -11.22 24.83
N TYR A 303 0.68 -12.42 24.62
CA TYR A 303 1.47 -13.17 25.57
C TYR A 303 2.73 -13.74 24.95
N VAL A 304 3.81 -13.70 25.71
CA VAL A 304 5.08 -14.39 25.42
C VAL A 304 5.30 -15.44 26.48
N TYR A 305 5.68 -16.64 26.08
CA TYR A 305 5.91 -17.78 26.97
C TYR A 305 7.38 -18.16 26.92
N VAL A 306 8.03 -18.12 28.09
CA VAL A 306 9.46 -18.41 28.24
C VAL A 306 9.64 -19.55 29.22
N PRO A 307 10.36 -20.65 28.88
CA PRO A 307 10.59 -21.76 29.79
C PRO A 307 11.23 -21.31 31.11
N GLU A 308 10.66 -21.77 32.22
CA GLU A 308 11.18 -21.47 33.55
C GLU A 308 12.55 -22.11 33.75
N GLY A 309 13.50 -21.32 34.29
CA GLY A 309 14.86 -21.81 34.57
C GLY A 309 15.77 -21.91 33.34
N ASP A 310 15.31 -21.58 32.15
CA ASP A 310 16.17 -21.58 30.97
C ASP A 310 17.08 -20.34 30.93
N SER A 311 18.40 -20.58 30.91
CA SER A 311 19.41 -19.53 30.90
C SER A 311 19.44 -18.72 29.65
N THR A 312 19.03 -19.28 28.49
CA THR A 312 19.03 -18.61 27.18
C THR A 312 17.85 -17.67 27.01
N MET A 313 16.83 -17.77 27.88
CA MET A 313 15.61 -16.94 27.81
C MET A 313 14.94 -16.98 26.44
N PHE A 314 15.05 -18.12 25.70
CA PHE A 314 14.39 -18.24 24.42
C PHE A 314 12.86 -18.26 24.60
N ILE A 315 12.16 -17.72 23.65
CA ILE A 315 10.69 -17.72 23.63
C ILE A 315 10.23 -19.05 23.04
N LYS A 316 9.44 -19.82 23.82
CA LYS A 316 8.85 -21.06 23.32
C LYS A 316 7.61 -20.83 22.49
N LYS A 317 6.80 -19.84 22.88
CA LYS A 317 5.55 -19.49 22.18
C LYS A 317 5.27 -18.00 22.31
N VAL A 318 4.69 -17.43 21.26
CA VAL A 318 4.07 -16.11 21.30
C VAL A 318 2.68 -16.16 20.68
N SER A 319 1.72 -15.55 21.34
CA SER A 319 0.35 -15.35 20.82
C SER A 319 0.03 -13.87 20.93
N MET A 320 -0.25 -13.22 19.80
CA MET A 320 -0.53 -11.80 19.77
C MET A 320 -1.59 -11.42 18.75
N LYS A 321 -2.29 -10.33 19.01
CA LYS A 321 -3.33 -9.77 18.14
C LYS A 321 -3.26 -8.26 18.13
N ILE A 322 -3.86 -7.63 17.12
CA ILE A 322 -4.02 -6.18 17.10
C ILE A 322 -5.12 -5.75 18.07
N PRO A 323 -4.99 -4.61 18.79
CA PRO A 323 -6.07 -4.04 19.58
C PRO A 323 -7.25 -3.63 18.70
N SER A 324 -8.49 -3.79 19.19
CA SER A 324 -9.69 -3.37 18.44
C SER A 324 -9.77 -1.86 18.17
N SER A 325 -9.12 -1.06 19.01
CA SER A 325 -9.05 0.40 18.90
C SER A 325 -7.89 0.93 18.07
N ILE A 326 -7.10 0.06 17.44
CA ILE A 326 -5.96 0.46 16.61
C ILE A 326 -6.41 1.41 15.48
N ASN A 327 -5.60 2.41 15.19
CA ASN A 327 -5.85 3.32 14.06
C ASN A 327 -5.39 2.68 12.73
N LEU A 328 -5.99 1.55 12.40
CA LEU A 328 -5.77 0.78 11.18
C LEU A 328 -7.11 0.60 10.47
N ASN A 329 -7.13 0.83 9.14
CA ASN A 329 -8.34 0.68 8.35
C ASN A 329 -8.52 -0.75 7.87
N PHE A 330 -9.75 -1.09 7.60
CA PHE A 330 -10.16 -2.30 6.91
C PHE A 330 -9.82 -3.63 7.60
N ILE A 331 -8.92 -3.65 8.60
CA ILE A 331 -8.59 -4.87 9.35
C ILE A 331 -9.50 -4.94 10.57
N ASP A 332 -10.36 -5.96 10.57
CA ASP A 332 -11.25 -6.24 11.69
C ASP A 332 -10.53 -7.05 12.76
N HIS A 333 -9.81 -8.09 12.34
CA HIS A 333 -9.08 -8.99 13.22
C HIS A 333 -7.75 -9.38 12.60
N MET A 334 -6.73 -9.46 13.41
CA MET A 334 -5.44 -10.02 13.03
C MET A 334 -4.87 -10.78 14.23
N PHE A 335 -4.45 -12.00 13.99
CA PHE A 335 -3.93 -12.90 15.00
C PHE A 335 -2.62 -13.53 14.49
N ILE A 336 -1.63 -13.62 15.36
CA ILE A 336 -0.31 -14.19 15.07
C ILE A 336 0.04 -15.15 16.21
N ASN A 337 0.39 -16.39 15.85
CA ASN A 337 0.85 -17.41 16.78
C ASN A 337 2.14 -18.03 16.27
N GLN A 338 3.21 -17.98 17.06
CA GLN A 338 4.51 -18.55 16.69
C GLN A 338 4.98 -19.49 17.77
N GLU A 339 5.62 -20.60 17.36
CA GLU A 339 6.18 -21.60 18.26
C GLU A 339 7.63 -21.89 17.89
N PHE A 340 8.45 -22.10 18.94
CA PHE A 340 9.87 -22.29 18.80
C PHE A 340 10.33 -23.47 19.69
N ILE A 341 11.41 -24.11 19.26
CA ILE A 341 12.17 -25.08 20.07
C ILE A 341 13.60 -24.58 20.25
N LYS A 342 14.30 -25.15 21.21
CA LYS A 342 15.71 -24.87 21.44
C LYS A 342 16.55 -25.99 20.86
N ALA A 343 17.56 -25.62 20.05
CA ALA A 343 18.58 -26.54 19.56
C ALA A 343 19.62 -26.89 20.65
N GLU A 344 20.42 -27.91 20.41
CA GLU A 344 21.49 -28.32 21.33
C GLU A 344 22.52 -27.22 21.61
N ASP A 345 22.81 -26.40 20.58
CA ASP A 345 23.73 -25.24 20.71
C ASP A 345 23.10 -24.03 21.43
N GLY A 346 21.85 -24.13 21.88
CA GLY A 346 21.09 -23.05 22.54
C GLY A 346 20.38 -22.12 21.57
N SER A 347 20.47 -22.32 20.26
CA SER A 347 19.77 -21.52 19.25
C SER A 347 18.26 -21.77 19.30
N ARG A 348 17.47 -20.68 19.11
CA ARG A 348 16.01 -20.76 18.96
C ARG A 348 15.66 -21.14 17.52
N LEU A 349 14.87 -22.18 17.33
CA LEU A 349 14.41 -22.63 16.02
C LEU A 349 12.91 -22.41 15.93
N LYS A 350 12.45 -21.63 14.96
CA LYS A 350 11.03 -21.46 14.70
C LYS A 350 10.49 -22.76 14.08
N ILE A 351 9.41 -23.29 14.63
CA ILE A 351 8.76 -24.51 14.11
C ILE A 351 7.40 -24.23 13.50
N LYS A 352 6.72 -23.16 13.94
CA LYS A 352 5.39 -22.82 13.47
C LYS A 352 5.17 -21.30 13.44
N ASP A 353 4.47 -20.85 12.42
CA ASP A 353 3.99 -19.46 12.26
C ASP A 353 2.58 -19.51 11.64
N ASP A 354 1.56 -19.15 12.42
CA ASP A 354 0.17 -19.09 12.00
C ASP A 354 -0.34 -17.66 12.12
N MET A 355 -0.76 -17.09 11.01
CA MET A 355 -1.27 -15.73 10.91
C MET A 355 -2.64 -15.74 10.27
N VAL A 356 -3.62 -15.16 10.93
CA VAL A 356 -4.97 -14.97 10.40
C VAL A 356 -5.28 -13.49 10.34
N MET A 357 -5.86 -13.04 9.23
CA MET A 357 -6.28 -11.66 9.02
C MET A 357 -7.68 -11.62 8.42
N GLU A 358 -8.55 -10.80 9.00
CA GLU A 358 -9.88 -10.51 8.48
C GLU A 358 -9.97 -9.03 8.11
N ILE A 359 -10.32 -8.76 6.85
CA ILE A 359 -10.35 -7.43 6.27
C ILE A 359 -11.77 -7.14 5.80
N SER A 360 -12.33 -5.96 6.13
CA SER A 360 -13.61 -5.49 5.58
C SER A 360 -13.59 -4.00 5.28
N VAL A 361 -14.15 -3.61 4.13
CA VAL A 361 -14.23 -2.19 3.73
C VAL A 361 -15.25 -1.45 4.60
N LEU A 362 -16.38 -2.07 4.88
CA LEU A 362 -17.43 -1.54 5.72
C LEU A 362 -17.69 -2.48 6.90
N PRO A 363 -17.94 -1.96 8.11
CA PRO A 363 -18.26 -2.79 9.26
C PRO A 363 -19.45 -3.71 8.98
N GLY A 364 -19.27 -5.01 9.21
CA GLY A 364 -20.32 -6.02 8.99
C GLY A 364 -20.60 -6.37 7.53
N ALA A 365 -19.91 -5.76 6.55
CA ALA A 365 -19.97 -6.20 5.16
C ALA A 365 -19.17 -7.49 4.96
N GLN A 366 -19.36 -8.12 3.81
CA GLN A 366 -18.45 -9.16 3.34
C GLN A 366 -17.06 -8.54 3.14
N GLY A 367 -16.04 -9.29 3.51
CA GLY A 367 -14.66 -8.87 3.40
C GLY A 367 -13.76 -10.02 2.99
N LEU A 368 -12.47 -9.87 3.20
CA LEU A 368 -11.46 -10.86 2.90
C LEU A 368 -11.04 -11.58 4.19
N TYR A 369 -11.01 -12.91 4.14
CA TYR A 369 -10.33 -13.77 5.09
C TYR A 369 -9.01 -14.22 4.48
N ALA A 370 -7.93 -14.12 5.22
CA ALA A 370 -6.63 -14.56 4.79
C ALA A 370 -5.91 -15.26 5.94
N ARG A 371 -5.45 -16.49 5.72
CA ARG A 371 -4.64 -17.27 6.68
C ARG A 371 -3.36 -17.74 6.03
N ARG A 372 -2.25 -17.54 6.71
CA ARG A 372 -0.99 -18.19 6.39
C ARG A 372 -0.59 -19.11 7.52
N ASN A 373 -0.46 -20.38 7.24
CA ASN A 373 0.09 -21.38 8.14
C ASN A 373 1.43 -21.84 7.59
N THR A 374 2.49 -21.64 8.36
CA THR A 374 3.85 -22.02 7.98
C THR A 374 4.46 -22.93 9.02
N SER A 375 5.08 -24.00 8.59
CA SER A 375 5.89 -24.88 9.44
C SER A 375 7.33 -24.96 8.93
N TYR A 376 8.22 -25.13 9.89
CA TYR A 376 9.66 -25.16 9.68
C TYR A 376 10.19 -26.46 10.27
N SER A 377 11.00 -27.19 9.52
CA SER A 377 11.54 -28.49 9.90
C SER A 377 12.96 -28.68 9.39
N ASN A 378 13.58 -29.82 9.75
CA ASN A 378 14.90 -30.21 9.27
C ASN A 378 15.99 -29.15 9.45
N HIS A 379 15.93 -28.44 10.57
CA HIS A 379 16.91 -27.41 10.91
C HIS A 379 18.31 -28.03 11.06
N ASN A 380 19.29 -27.42 10.38
CA ASN A 380 20.68 -27.83 10.49
C ASN A 380 21.65 -26.66 10.31
N PHE A 381 22.86 -26.81 10.80
CA PHE A 381 23.91 -25.77 10.78
C PHE A 381 25.11 -26.18 9.91
N THR A 382 24.91 -27.13 9.01
CA THR A 382 25.93 -27.62 8.06
C THR A 382 25.79 -26.91 6.72
N PRO A 383 26.85 -26.86 5.88
CA PRO A 383 26.70 -26.34 4.52
C PRO A 383 25.63 -27.08 3.73
N SER A 384 24.76 -26.36 3.04
CA SER A 384 23.76 -26.94 2.14
C SER A 384 24.44 -27.54 0.90
N GLN A 385 23.88 -28.63 0.34
CA GLN A 385 24.27 -29.14 -0.99
C GLN A 385 24.00 -28.15 -2.13
N HIS A 386 23.16 -27.13 -1.90
CA HIS A 386 22.79 -26.11 -2.87
C HIS A 386 23.61 -24.82 -2.75
N GLN A 387 24.90 -24.90 -2.34
CA GLN A 387 25.79 -23.72 -2.19
C GLN A 387 25.92 -22.92 -3.49
N HIS A 388 25.87 -23.57 -4.67
CA HIS A 388 25.92 -22.92 -5.97
C HIS A 388 24.82 -21.88 -6.20
N LEU A 389 23.70 -21.94 -5.45
CA LEU A 389 22.61 -20.96 -5.55
C LEU A 389 23.01 -19.56 -5.04
N PHE A 390 24.09 -19.45 -4.27
CA PHE A 390 24.60 -18.14 -3.85
C PHE A 390 25.25 -17.35 -4.99
N ASP A 391 25.59 -18.00 -6.10
CA ASP A 391 26.15 -17.35 -7.30
C ASP A 391 25.04 -16.73 -8.17
N ASP A 392 23.79 -17.07 -7.94
CA ASP A 392 22.62 -16.48 -8.62
C ASP A 392 22.21 -15.16 -7.90
N ASP A 393 21.88 -14.13 -8.65
CA ASP A 393 21.43 -12.84 -8.08
C ASP A 393 20.02 -12.90 -7.51
N ARG A 394 19.21 -13.88 -7.91
CA ARG A 394 17.83 -14.06 -7.43
C ARG A 394 17.81 -14.52 -5.97
N LYS A 395 16.89 -14.00 -5.18
CA LYS A 395 16.70 -14.41 -3.77
C LYS A 395 15.92 -15.70 -3.64
N SER A 396 14.98 -15.97 -4.53
CA SER A 396 14.18 -17.20 -4.61
C SER A 396 14.37 -17.84 -5.97
N ILE A 397 14.67 -19.12 -5.98
CA ILE A 397 14.92 -19.94 -7.16
C ILE A 397 13.92 -21.07 -7.13
N ILE A 398 13.17 -21.24 -8.21
CA ILE A 398 12.13 -22.26 -8.34
C ILE A 398 12.72 -23.44 -9.09
N ALA A 399 12.59 -24.63 -8.54
CA ALA A 399 12.98 -25.87 -9.21
C ALA A 399 12.13 -26.12 -10.46
N ASP A 400 12.69 -26.72 -11.48
CA ASP A 400 12.01 -26.93 -12.77
C ASP A 400 10.74 -27.79 -12.63
N ASP A 401 10.72 -28.70 -11.66
CA ASP A 401 9.61 -29.61 -11.35
C ASP A 401 8.67 -29.11 -10.24
N ALA A 402 8.89 -27.91 -9.70
CA ALA A 402 8.14 -27.40 -8.55
C ALA A 402 6.61 -27.33 -8.77
N TYR A 403 6.17 -27.16 -10.00
CA TYR A 403 4.74 -27.05 -10.34
C TYR A 403 4.06 -28.39 -10.68
N ILE A 404 4.82 -29.47 -10.82
CA ILE A 404 4.32 -30.77 -11.26
C ILE A 404 4.44 -31.85 -10.20
N GLN A 405 4.71 -31.48 -8.94
CA GLN A 405 4.80 -32.40 -7.81
C GLN A 405 3.48 -33.16 -7.59
N ASP A 406 3.56 -34.45 -7.36
CA ASP A 406 2.41 -35.34 -7.18
C ASP A 406 1.82 -35.29 -5.76
N ASP A 407 0.69 -35.96 -5.55
CA ASP A 407 0.05 -36.02 -4.23
C ASP A 407 0.88 -36.83 -3.21
N THR A 408 1.75 -37.72 -3.62
CA THR A 408 2.65 -38.48 -2.72
C THR A 408 3.65 -37.50 -2.10
N TYR A 409 4.27 -36.66 -2.91
CA TYR A 409 5.16 -35.61 -2.45
C TYR A 409 4.44 -34.69 -1.43
N TRP A 410 3.25 -34.19 -1.78
CA TRP A 410 2.51 -33.27 -0.91
C TRP A 410 2.08 -33.91 0.40
N ASN A 411 1.62 -35.15 0.37
CA ASN A 411 1.24 -35.90 1.59
C ASN A 411 2.42 -36.14 2.52
N GLY A 412 3.64 -36.25 1.98
CA GLY A 412 4.85 -36.41 2.78
C GLY A 412 5.35 -35.18 3.49
N ILE A 413 5.00 -33.99 2.98
CA ILE A 413 5.49 -32.71 3.54
C ILE A 413 4.42 -31.89 4.26
N ARG A 414 3.13 -32.15 4.04
CA ARG A 414 2.04 -31.44 4.69
C ARG A 414 2.06 -31.60 6.19
N THR A 415 2.24 -30.54 6.90
CA THR A 415 2.12 -30.46 8.36
C THR A 415 0.76 -29.94 8.81
N SER A 416 0.03 -29.27 7.90
CA SER A 416 -1.34 -28.81 8.09
C SER A 416 -2.24 -29.47 7.04
N PRO A 417 -3.25 -30.27 7.47
CA PRO A 417 -4.13 -30.95 6.54
C PRO A 417 -4.96 -29.95 5.73
N ILE A 418 -5.32 -30.32 4.52
CA ILE A 418 -6.30 -29.60 3.71
C ILE A 418 -7.69 -29.95 4.22
N THR A 419 -8.54 -28.96 4.47
CA THR A 419 -9.93 -29.19 4.85
C THR A 419 -10.75 -29.65 3.64
N LYS A 420 -11.87 -30.31 3.86
CA LYS A 420 -12.79 -30.72 2.77
C LYS A 420 -13.26 -29.54 1.93
N ASN A 421 -13.42 -28.37 2.55
CA ASN A 421 -13.85 -27.15 1.86
C ASN A 421 -12.70 -26.52 1.06
N GLU A 422 -11.46 -26.60 1.56
CA GLU A 422 -10.27 -26.19 0.80
C GLU A 422 -10.04 -27.07 -0.45
N GLU A 423 -10.29 -28.38 -0.37
CA GLU A 423 -10.20 -29.29 -1.53
C GLU A 423 -11.19 -28.93 -2.64
N LYS A 424 -12.41 -28.54 -2.27
CA LYS A 424 -13.49 -28.22 -3.18
C LYS A 424 -13.41 -26.85 -3.84
N VAL A 425 -12.43 -26.02 -3.51
CA VAL A 425 -12.32 -24.64 -4.03
C VAL A 425 -12.31 -24.58 -5.56
N GLY A 426 -11.64 -25.54 -6.24
CA GLY A 426 -11.62 -25.59 -7.70
C GLY A 426 -13.01 -25.82 -8.31
N SER A 427 -13.81 -26.73 -7.73
CA SER A 427 -15.18 -27.00 -8.18
C SER A 427 -16.15 -25.84 -7.89
N LEU A 428 -15.95 -25.13 -6.76
CA LEU A 428 -16.67 -23.92 -6.44
C LEU A 428 -16.50 -22.86 -7.52
N LEU A 429 -15.27 -22.62 -7.97
CA LEU A 429 -14.99 -21.58 -8.95
C LEU A 429 -15.53 -21.92 -10.34
N SER A 430 -15.49 -23.20 -10.75
CA SER A 430 -16.12 -23.62 -12.01
C SER A 430 -17.62 -23.33 -11.99
N GLN A 431 -18.32 -23.64 -10.91
CA GLN A 431 -19.75 -23.36 -10.75
C GLN A 431 -20.04 -21.84 -10.69
N LEU A 432 -19.19 -21.03 -10.04
CA LEU A 432 -19.36 -19.59 -10.01
C LEU A 432 -19.26 -18.94 -11.39
N ARG A 433 -18.37 -19.42 -12.25
CA ARG A 433 -18.21 -18.90 -13.62
C ARG A 433 -19.44 -19.13 -14.49
N ASP A 434 -20.25 -20.13 -14.19
CA ASP A 434 -21.49 -20.42 -14.90
C ASP A 434 -22.65 -19.49 -14.48
N VAL A 435 -22.44 -18.68 -13.40
CA VAL A 435 -23.44 -17.72 -12.90
C VAL A 435 -23.30 -16.38 -13.65
N PRO A 436 -24.32 -15.94 -14.46
CA PRO A 436 -24.23 -14.73 -15.28
C PRO A 436 -23.93 -13.46 -14.45
N LEU A 437 -24.49 -13.34 -13.25
CA LEU A 437 -24.25 -12.18 -12.39
C LEU A 437 -22.77 -12.12 -11.94
N TYR A 438 -22.17 -13.25 -11.60
CA TYR A 438 -20.76 -13.32 -11.24
C TYR A 438 -19.89 -12.90 -12.42
N TYR A 439 -20.16 -13.43 -13.61
CA TYR A 439 -19.44 -13.12 -14.83
C TYR A 439 -19.42 -11.60 -15.14
N TRP A 440 -20.57 -10.93 -15.06
CA TRP A 440 -20.65 -9.48 -15.32
C TRP A 440 -20.01 -8.66 -14.21
N THR A 441 -20.19 -9.06 -12.95
CA THR A 441 -19.56 -8.39 -11.80
C THR A 441 -18.03 -8.50 -11.86
N GLU A 442 -17.51 -9.67 -12.19
CA GLU A 442 -16.08 -9.88 -12.40
C GLU A 442 -15.54 -8.98 -13.53
N LYS A 443 -16.23 -8.90 -14.66
CA LYS A 443 -15.85 -8.02 -15.77
C LYS A 443 -15.82 -6.54 -15.36
N ILE A 444 -16.85 -6.05 -14.70
CA ILE A 444 -16.91 -4.66 -14.24
C ILE A 444 -15.78 -4.37 -13.24
N LEU A 445 -15.58 -5.26 -12.26
CA LEU A 445 -14.50 -5.11 -11.28
C LEU A 445 -13.12 -5.11 -11.95
N ARG A 446 -12.92 -5.97 -12.93
CA ARG A 446 -11.69 -6.03 -13.72
C ARG A 446 -11.43 -4.71 -14.46
N ILE A 447 -12.45 -4.09 -15.08
CA ILE A 447 -12.35 -2.79 -15.72
C ILE A 447 -12.02 -1.69 -14.69
N LEU A 448 -12.67 -1.69 -13.53
CA LEU A 448 -12.41 -0.71 -12.47
C LEU A 448 -10.99 -0.79 -11.93
N VAL A 449 -10.46 -2.00 -11.77
CA VAL A 449 -9.09 -2.23 -11.25
C VAL A 449 -8.02 -1.97 -12.29
N SER A 450 -8.20 -2.49 -13.52
CA SER A 450 -7.21 -2.34 -14.60
C SER A 450 -7.25 -0.96 -15.28
N GLY A 451 -8.41 -0.32 -15.26
CA GLY A 451 -8.68 0.88 -16.04
C GLY A 451 -8.90 0.60 -17.53
N TYR A 452 -8.91 -0.67 -17.97
CA TYR A 452 -9.02 -1.07 -19.38
C TYR A 452 -10.18 -2.03 -19.62
N ILE A 453 -10.80 -1.92 -20.79
CA ILE A 453 -11.75 -2.90 -21.30
C ILE A 453 -10.97 -3.94 -22.10
N HIS A 454 -10.98 -5.18 -21.63
CA HIS A 454 -10.43 -6.32 -22.35
C HIS A 454 -11.41 -6.78 -23.44
N THR A 455 -10.93 -6.89 -24.69
CA THR A 455 -11.80 -7.23 -25.83
C THR A 455 -12.14 -8.73 -25.89
N ALA A 456 -11.37 -9.57 -25.21
CA ALA A 456 -11.58 -11.01 -25.11
C ALA A 456 -10.97 -11.55 -23.82
N PRO A 457 -11.21 -12.81 -23.40
CA PRO A 457 -10.52 -13.44 -22.26
C PRO A 457 -9.00 -13.42 -22.40
N GLU A 458 -8.48 -13.78 -23.58
CA GLU A 458 -7.08 -13.60 -23.98
C GLU A 458 -6.97 -12.36 -24.88
N SER A 459 -7.24 -11.20 -24.28
CA SER A 459 -7.32 -9.95 -25.04
C SER A 459 -6.02 -9.67 -25.78
N LYS A 460 -6.12 -9.42 -27.09
CA LYS A 460 -5.01 -8.95 -27.93
C LYS A 460 -4.88 -7.44 -27.91
N ILE A 461 -5.99 -6.74 -27.67
CA ILE A 461 -6.09 -5.29 -27.64
C ILE A 461 -7.00 -4.90 -26.47
N ASP A 462 -6.51 -4.03 -25.58
CA ASP A 462 -7.27 -3.45 -24.49
C ASP A 462 -7.58 -1.99 -24.78
N ILE A 463 -8.83 -1.57 -24.53
CA ILE A 463 -9.32 -0.20 -24.77
C ILE A 463 -9.27 0.58 -23.46
N GLY A 464 -8.66 1.77 -23.48
CA GLY A 464 -8.54 2.61 -22.29
C GLY A 464 -7.28 3.52 -22.34
N PRO A 465 -6.87 4.11 -21.20
CA PRO A 465 -7.50 3.99 -19.87
C PRO A 465 -8.80 4.79 -19.75
N MET A 466 -9.77 4.22 -19.03
CA MET A 466 -11.15 4.74 -18.97
C MET A 466 -11.27 6.10 -18.26
N ASN A 467 -10.40 6.38 -17.31
CA ASN A 467 -10.36 7.65 -16.57
C ASN A 467 -9.86 8.85 -17.38
N THR A 468 -9.47 8.63 -18.66
CA THR A 468 -8.96 9.66 -19.57
C THR A 468 -9.88 9.95 -20.74
N LEU A 469 -11.09 9.35 -20.76
CA LEU A 469 -12.04 9.52 -21.86
C LEU A 469 -12.50 10.97 -22.04
N ILE A 470 -12.64 11.69 -20.93
CA ILE A 470 -13.15 13.06 -20.90
C ILE A 470 -12.29 13.90 -19.95
N SER A 471 -11.84 15.07 -20.41
CA SER A 471 -11.16 16.08 -19.61
C SER A 471 -11.53 17.48 -20.10
N ASN A 472 -11.11 18.50 -19.37
CA ASN A 472 -11.35 19.90 -19.73
C ASN A 472 -10.13 20.77 -19.44
N ASN A 473 -9.80 21.71 -20.32
CA ASN A 473 -8.82 22.77 -20.14
C ASN A 473 -9.17 24.01 -20.96
N ASP A 474 -8.53 25.16 -20.69
CA ASP A 474 -8.89 26.43 -21.29
C ASP A 474 -8.51 26.58 -22.77
N VAL A 475 -7.58 25.78 -23.25
CA VAL A 475 -7.14 25.80 -24.64
C VAL A 475 -8.06 24.93 -25.52
N GLU A 476 -8.34 23.69 -25.10
CA GLU A 476 -9.10 22.71 -25.87
C GLU A 476 -10.62 22.74 -25.61
N GLY A 477 -11.05 23.30 -24.46
CA GLY A 477 -12.40 23.13 -23.95
C GLY A 477 -12.61 21.70 -23.46
N TRP A 478 -13.74 21.07 -23.77
CA TRP A 478 -13.92 19.64 -23.52
C TRP A 478 -13.08 18.83 -24.49
N ARG A 479 -12.30 17.92 -23.92
CA ARG A 479 -11.46 16.98 -24.65
C ARG A 479 -12.03 15.59 -24.52
N PHE A 480 -12.33 14.95 -25.65
CA PHE A 480 -12.75 13.56 -25.75
C PHE A 480 -11.61 12.73 -26.29
N ARG A 481 -11.28 11.63 -25.60
CA ARG A 481 -10.14 10.79 -25.94
C ARG A 481 -10.54 9.33 -25.96
N VAL A 482 -10.06 8.59 -26.98
CA VAL A 482 -10.14 7.13 -27.04
C VAL A 482 -8.76 6.59 -27.30
N GLY A 483 -8.34 5.60 -26.54
CA GLY A 483 -7.03 4.98 -26.65
C GLY A 483 -7.08 3.48 -26.45
N GLY A 484 -5.93 2.84 -26.65
CA GLY A 484 -5.78 1.42 -26.44
C GLY A 484 -4.32 0.97 -26.42
N ILE A 485 -4.14 -0.28 -26.01
CA ILE A 485 -2.83 -0.95 -25.94
C ILE A 485 -2.95 -2.36 -26.50
N THR A 486 -1.90 -2.86 -27.11
CA THR A 486 -1.76 -4.28 -27.43
C THR A 486 -1.17 -5.04 -26.25
N THR A 487 -1.46 -6.33 -26.15
CA THR A 487 -0.96 -7.22 -25.12
C THR A 487 0.00 -8.26 -25.70
N ALA A 488 0.66 -9.02 -24.84
CA ALA A 488 1.52 -10.13 -25.25
C ALA A 488 0.77 -11.26 -25.97
N ASN A 489 -0.56 -11.33 -25.84
CA ASN A 489 -1.40 -12.29 -26.60
C ASN A 489 -1.44 -11.96 -28.10
N LEU A 490 -1.18 -10.70 -28.50
CA LEU A 490 -1.01 -10.35 -29.90
C LEU A 490 0.41 -10.68 -30.38
N ASN A 491 1.42 -10.22 -29.65
CA ASN A 491 2.81 -10.48 -29.94
C ASN A 491 3.64 -10.34 -28.65
N LYS A 492 4.53 -11.28 -28.36
CA LYS A 492 5.32 -11.31 -27.13
C LYS A 492 6.44 -10.27 -27.10
N ARG A 493 6.82 -9.72 -28.25
CA ARG A 493 7.93 -8.75 -28.38
C ARG A 493 7.53 -7.41 -28.96
N LEU A 494 6.49 -7.35 -29.79
CA LEU A 494 6.05 -6.11 -30.42
C LEU A 494 4.77 -5.61 -29.78
N PHE A 495 4.82 -4.41 -29.22
CA PHE A 495 3.70 -3.77 -28.55
C PHE A 495 3.40 -2.43 -29.20
N ALA A 496 2.11 -2.09 -29.27
CA ALA A 496 1.62 -0.80 -29.70
C ALA A 496 0.71 -0.18 -28.65
N ARG A 497 0.78 1.13 -28.53
CA ARG A 497 -0.07 1.94 -27.67
C ARG A 497 -0.42 3.22 -28.41
N GLY A 498 -1.65 3.72 -28.24
CA GLY A 498 -1.99 4.99 -28.84
C GLY A 498 -3.33 5.53 -28.41
N PHE A 499 -3.59 6.77 -28.79
CA PHE A 499 -4.88 7.41 -28.62
C PHE A 499 -5.15 8.44 -29.71
N ILE A 500 -6.44 8.77 -29.87
CA ILE A 500 -6.93 9.91 -30.62
C ILE A 500 -7.79 10.74 -29.68
N ALA A 501 -7.64 12.07 -29.73
CA ALA A 501 -8.42 13.00 -28.92
C ALA A 501 -8.86 14.20 -29.75
N TYR A 502 -10.01 14.78 -29.38
CA TYR A 502 -10.58 15.96 -30.01
C TYR A 502 -10.97 17.00 -28.96
N GLY A 503 -10.54 18.25 -29.17
CA GLY A 503 -10.89 19.40 -28.33
C GLY A 503 -12.02 20.21 -28.99
N THR A 504 -13.04 20.55 -28.19
CA THR A 504 -14.22 21.27 -28.71
C THR A 504 -13.96 22.74 -29.02
N LYS A 505 -13.02 23.38 -28.32
CA LYS A 505 -12.73 24.81 -28.44
C LYS A 505 -11.68 25.08 -29.51
N ASP A 506 -10.59 24.33 -29.53
CA ASP A 506 -9.52 24.47 -30.51
C ASP A 506 -9.81 23.71 -31.83
N LYS A 507 -10.82 22.82 -31.84
CA LYS A 507 -11.26 22.03 -32.99
C LYS A 507 -10.14 21.22 -33.65
N LYS A 508 -9.10 20.86 -32.89
CA LYS A 508 -7.96 20.09 -33.39
C LYS A 508 -8.06 18.62 -32.96
N ILE A 509 -7.60 17.75 -33.85
CA ILE A 509 -7.38 16.34 -33.52
C ILE A 509 -5.96 16.19 -32.99
N LYS A 510 -5.85 15.58 -31.82
CA LYS A 510 -4.59 15.18 -31.19
C LYS A 510 -4.47 13.67 -31.27
N TYR A 511 -3.25 13.18 -31.28
CA TYR A 511 -3.00 11.74 -31.34
C TYR A 511 -1.67 11.38 -30.72
N SER A 512 -1.53 10.13 -30.33
CA SER A 512 -0.26 9.52 -29.97
C SER A 512 -0.20 8.09 -30.49
N GLY A 513 0.94 7.71 -31.02
CA GLY A 513 1.29 6.34 -31.38
C GLY A 513 2.64 5.98 -30.77
N GLU A 514 2.71 4.84 -30.11
CA GLU A 514 3.92 4.26 -29.52
C GLU A 514 4.07 2.84 -30.04
N LEU A 515 5.25 2.51 -30.56
CA LEU A 515 5.66 1.15 -30.92
C LEU A 515 6.86 0.77 -30.05
N GLU A 516 6.78 -0.36 -29.39
CA GLU A 516 7.83 -0.86 -28.52
C GLU A 516 8.20 -2.30 -28.91
N TYR A 517 9.48 -2.49 -29.26
CA TYR A 517 10.05 -3.80 -29.49
C TYR A 517 10.84 -4.22 -28.26
N SER A 518 10.41 -5.31 -27.61
CA SER A 518 11.11 -5.92 -26.48
C SER A 518 12.08 -6.98 -27.00
N PHE A 519 13.35 -6.90 -26.58
CA PHE A 519 14.35 -7.94 -26.86
C PHE A 519 14.12 -9.23 -26.04
N ILE A 520 13.26 -9.16 -25.03
CA ILE A 520 12.91 -10.26 -24.12
C ILE A 520 11.42 -10.57 -24.30
N ASP A 521 11.07 -11.85 -24.39
CA ASP A 521 9.66 -12.27 -24.48
C ASP A 521 8.90 -11.84 -23.24
N LYS A 522 7.73 -11.26 -23.45
CA LYS A 522 6.82 -10.81 -22.41
C LYS A 522 5.63 -11.75 -22.29
N LYS A 523 5.09 -11.84 -21.08
CA LYS A 523 3.93 -12.69 -20.79
C LYS A 523 2.61 -11.91 -20.90
N TYR A 524 2.61 -10.62 -20.50
CA TYR A 524 1.40 -9.79 -20.46
C TYR A 524 1.58 -8.45 -21.19
N HIS A 525 2.62 -7.65 -20.87
CA HIS A 525 2.81 -6.31 -21.44
C HIS A 525 4.29 -5.91 -21.54
N SER A 526 4.58 -4.87 -22.28
CA SER A 526 5.97 -4.43 -22.59
C SER A 526 6.80 -4.04 -21.36
N ARG A 527 6.14 -3.56 -20.30
CA ARG A 527 6.82 -3.04 -19.10
C ARG A 527 7.08 -4.09 -18.01
N GLU A 528 6.84 -5.37 -18.31
CA GLU A 528 7.23 -6.46 -17.42
C GLU A 528 8.74 -6.49 -17.23
N PHE A 529 9.15 -6.77 -15.99
CA PHE A 529 10.56 -6.99 -15.68
C PHE A 529 11.02 -8.40 -16.12
N PRO A 530 12.25 -8.54 -16.63
CA PRO A 530 13.25 -7.51 -16.93
C PRO A 530 12.89 -6.72 -18.20
N VAL A 531 13.31 -5.42 -18.27
CA VAL A 531 13.04 -4.58 -19.43
C VAL A 531 14.31 -4.39 -20.24
N GLN A 532 14.24 -4.76 -21.50
CA GLN A 532 15.20 -4.38 -22.52
C GLN A 532 14.42 -4.14 -23.80
N SER A 533 14.24 -2.89 -24.20
CA SER A 533 13.38 -2.54 -25.32
C SER A 533 13.84 -1.32 -26.10
N LEU A 534 13.37 -1.25 -27.35
CA LEU A 534 13.47 -0.08 -28.22
C LEU A 534 12.06 0.46 -28.42
N ARG A 535 11.84 1.74 -28.10
CA ARG A 535 10.53 2.38 -28.16
C ARG A 535 10.56 3.58 -29.08
N LEU A 536 9.65 3.62 -30.04
CA LEU A 536 9.40 4.76 -30.92
C LEU A 536 8.04 5.37 -30.54
N THR A 537 8.04 6.66 -30.20
CA THR A 537 6.83 7.43 -29.89
C THR A 537 6.68 8.55 -30.88
N HIS A 538 5.48 8.74 -31.44
CA HIS A 538 5.12 9.92 -32.18
C HIS A 538 3.79 10.46 -31.69
N LEU A 539 3.74 11.75 -31.35
CA LEU A 539 2.52 12.41 -30.88
C LEU A 539 2.35 13.81 -31.43
N TYR A 540 1.09 14.22 -31.51
CA TYR A 540 0.70 15.63 -31.63
C TYR A 540 -0.30 15.90 -30.50
N ASP A 541 0.10 16.73 -29.55
CA ASP A 541 -0.70 17.00 -28.35
C ASP A 541 -0.41 18.40 -27.81
N VAL A 542 -1.16 18.83 -26.77
CA VAL A 542 -0.98 20.11 -26.09
C VAL A 542 -0.57 19.85 -24.64
N ASP A 543 0.44 20.57 -24.14
CA ASP A 543 0.94 20.43 -22.77
C ASP A 543 1.06 21.78 -22.07
N GLN A 544 0.73 21.79 -20.78
CA GLN A 544 0.86 22.95 -19.88
C GLN A 544 2.33 23.13 -19.50
N LEU A 545 2.89 24.30 -19.73
CA LEU A 545 4.23 24.65 -19.28
C LEU A 545 4.30 24.75 -17.76
N GLY A 546 5.38 24.20 -17.17
CA GLY A 546 5.57 24.23 -15.73
C GLY A 546 4.60 23.33 -14.95
N GLN A 547 3.98 22.32 -15.58
CA GLN A 547 3.20 21.30 -14.95
C GLN A 547 3.65 19.90 -15.39
N GLN A 548 3.94 19.03 -14.43
CA GLN A 548 4.35 17.64 -14.68
C GLN A 548 3.47 16.70 -13.85
N TYR A 549 3.10 15.59 -14.46
CA TYR A 549 2.24 14.57 -13.84
C TYR A 549 3.06 13.32 -13.58
N ALA A 550 3.48 13.11 -12.33
CA ALA A 550 4.35 11.98 -11.97
C ALA A 550 3.60 10.63 -11.91
N PHE A 551 2.35 10.63 -11.40
CA PHE A 551 1.62 9.41 -11.06
C PHE A 551 0.22 9.32 -11.71
N THR A 552 -0.14 10.28 -12.53
CA THR A 552 -1.46 10.34 -13.18
C THR A 552 -1.33 10.84 -14.61
N ASN A 553 -2.35 10.60 -15.41
CA ASN A 553 -2.40 11.15 -16.76
C ASN A 553 -2.98 12.57 -16.72
N LYS A 554 -2.46 13.49 -17.53
CA LYS A 554 -2.98 14.87 -17.66
C LYS A 554 -4.46 14.93 -18.01
N ASP A 555 -4.95 13.92 -18.77
CA ASP A 555 -6.34 13.81 -19.20
C ASP A 555 -7.28 13.22 -18.14
N ASN A 556 -6.79 12.97 -16.92
CA ASN A 556 -7.63 12.47 -15.83
C ASN A 556 -8.70 13.52 -15.47
N ILE A 557 -9.96 13.13 -15.53
CA ILE A 557 -11.10 14.02 -15.28
C ILE A 557 -11.03 14.74 -13.92
N PHE A 558 -10.48 14.09 -12.89
CA PHE A 558 -10.31 14.70 -11.55
C PHE A 558 -9.32 15.87 -11.55
N LEU A 559 -8.43 15.99 -12.55
CA LEU A 559 -7.53 17.10 -12.72
C LEU A 559 -8.16 18.28 -13.46
N SER A 560 -9.35 18.12 -14.01
CA SER A 560 -10.06 19.17 -14.75
C SER A 560 -10.65 20.24 -13.82
N LEU A 561 -10.76 19.96 -12.51
CA LEU A 561 -11.17 20.97 -11.54
C LEU A 561 -9.95 21.83 -11.14
N LYS A 562 -9.85 23.01 -11.70
CA LYS A 562 -8.70 23.92 -11.57
C LYS A 562 -9.02 25.09 -10.62
N ARG A 563 -7.96 25.63 -9.99
CA ARG A 563 -8.02 26.86 -9.15
C ARG A 563 -7.82 28.15 -9.94
N HIS A 564 -7.09 28.07 -11.06
CA HIS A 564 -6.82 29.17 -11.98
C HIS A 564 -6.93 28.66 -13.43
N GLU A 565 -6.90 29.60 -14.39
CA GLU A 565 -6.86 29.26 -15.80
C GLU A 565 -5.63 28.41 -16.15
N ASP A 566 -5.83 27.36 -16.92
CA ASP A 566 -4.78 26.47 -17.42
C ASP A 566 -4.55 26.67 -18.92
N ASN A 567 -4.17 27.90 -19.27
CA ASN A 567 -4.04 28.37 -20.64
C ASN A 567 -2.58 28.49 -21.13
N LEU A 568 -1.58 28.40 -20.22
CA LEU A 568 -0.15 28.48 -20.58
C LEU A 568 0.35 27.20 -21.24
N MET A 569 -0.26 26.83 -22.36
CA MET A 569 -0.04 25.57 -23.08
C MET A 569 0.59 25.83 -24.46
N THR A 570 1.41 24.88 -24.90
CA THR A 570 1.96 24.80 -26.25
C THR A 570 1.59 23.48 -26.91
N TYR A 571 1.44 23.45 -28.24
CA TYR A 571 1.31 22.20 -28.98
C TYR A 571 2.68 21.61 -29.23
N HIS A 572 2.78 20.30 -29.13
CA HIS A 572 4.00 19.52 -29.38
C HIS A 572 3.74 18.51 -30.46
N ARG A 573 4.57 18.53 -31.50
CA ARG A 573 4.72 17.41 -32.44
C ARG A 573 6.03 16.74 -32.10
N TYR A 574 5.94 15.69 -31.30
CA TYR A 574 7.08 15.05 -30.67
C TYR A 574 7.30 13.67 -31.24
N THR A 575 8.52 13.39 -31.65
CA THR A 575 9.00 12.06 -32.07
C THR A 575 10.18 11.70 -31.19
N ASN A 576 10.16 10.50 -30.65
CA ASN A 576 11.19 10.04 -29.71
C ASN A 576 11.51 8.57 -29.94
N LEU A 577 12.78 8.24 -30.07
CA LEU A 577 13.32 6.88 -30.14
C LEU A 577 14.14 6.64 -28.89
N GLU A 578 13.76 5.67 -28.05
CA GLU A 578 14.41 5.35 -26.78
C GLU A 578 14.84 3.89 -26.73
N TYR A 579 16.06 3.66 -26.26
CA TYR A 579 16.51 2.37 -25.75
C TYR A 579 16.36 2.34 -24.22
N ILE A 580 15.72 1.30 -23.70
CA ILE A 580 15.41 1.15 -22.28
C ILE A 580 16.01 -0.17 -21.79
N LEU A 581 16.79 -0.09 -20.71
CA LEU A 581 17.43 -1.25 -20.08
C LEU A 581 17.19 -1.18 -18.57
N GLU A 582 16.65 -2.26 -17.99
CA GLU A 582 16.58 -2.47 -16.53
C GLU A 582 17.29 -3.76 -16.15
N LEU A 583 18.16 -3.67 -15.14
CA LEU A 583 18.96 -4.78 -14.62
C LEU A 583 18.38 -5.32 -13.29
N HIS A 584 18.72 -6.54 -12.93
CA HIS A 584 18.23 -7.19 -11.69
C HIS A 584 18.71 -6.52 -10.39
N ASN A 585 19.76 -5.71 -10.45
CA ASN A 585 20.25 -4.91 -9.31
C ASN A 585 19.50 -3.58 -9.15
N ASN A 586 18.35 -3.38 -9.85
CA ASN A 586 17.53 -2.17 -9.87
C ASN A 586 18.27 -0.93 -10.45
N PHE A 587 19.26 -1.14 -11.28
CA PHE A 587 19.83 -0.10 -12.14
C PHE A 587 19.06 -0.06 -13.46
N SER A 588 18.72 1.13 -13.94
CA SER A 588 18.13 1.29 -15.26
C SER A 588 18.76 2.44 -16.04
N LEU A 589 18.80 2.26 -17.35
CA LEU A 589 19.30 3.22 -18.34
C LEU A 589 18.20 3.49 -19.36
N VAL A 590 17.94 4.75 -19.65
CA VAL A 590 17.18 5.18 -20.82
C VAL A 590 18.05 6.11 -21.66
N ALA A 591 18.30 5.73 -22.90
CA ALA A 591 19.00 6.55 -23.88
C ALA A 591 18.04 6.88 -25.03
N GLY A 592 17.82 8.15 -25.32
CA GLY A 592 16.82 8.60 -26.27
C GLY A 592 17.31 9.67 -27.23
N LEU A 593 16.74 9.65 -28.44
CA LEU A 593 16.84 10.72 -29.45
C LEU A 593 15.43 11.25 -29.70
N SER A 594 15.23 12.53 -29.44
CA SER A 594 13.92 13.17 -29.62
C SER A 594 13.98 14.33 -30.61
N HIS A 595 12.88 14.54 -31.31
CA HIS A 595 12.61 15.73 -32.12
C HIS A 595 11.27 16.30 -31.72
N ASP A 596 11.25 17.53 -31.23
CA ASP A 596 10.08 18.25 -30.78
C ASP A 596 9.88 19.52 -31.59
N ARG A 597 8.75 19.62 -32.27
CA ARG A 597 8.27 20.84 -32.90
C ARG A 597 7.22 21.44 -31.95
N GLN A 598 7.61 22.50 -31.26
CA GLN A 598 6.69 23.24 -30.39
C GLN A 598 5.99 24.35 -31.17
N GLU A 599 4.65 24.38 -31.09
CA GLU A 599 3.83 25.38 -31.78
C GLU A 599 3.25 26.36 -30.75
N ALA A 600 3.30 27.64 -31.09
CA ALA A 600 2.75 28.73 -30.30
C ALA A 600 1.23 28.62 -30.15
N THR A 601 0.71 29.08 -29.01
CA THR A 601 -0.71 29.36 -28.83
C THR A 601 -0.92 30.87 -28.65
N LYS A 602 -2.16 31.34 -28.68
CA LYS A 602 -2.46 32.73 -28.40
C LYS A 602 -2.04 33.19 -26.98
N TYR A 603 -1.92 32.24 -26.06
CA TYR A 603 -1.52 32.51 -24.66
C TYR A 603 0.00 32.38 -24.46
N VAL A 604 0.68 31.64 -25.32
CA VAL A 604 2.12 31.39 -25.29
C VAL A 604 2.69 31.65 -26.69
N PRO A 605 2.81 32.95 -27.08
CA PRO A 605 3.43 33.31 -28.34
C PRO A 605 4.96 33.19 -28.24
N PHE A 606 5.62 32.76 -29.32
CA PHE A 606 7.06 32.77 -29.41
C PHE A 606 7.53 34.04 -30.15
N VAL A 607 7.92 35.04 -29.38
CA VAL A 607 8.42 36.33 -29.86
C VAL A 607 9.79 36.58 -29.24
N ASP A 608 10.82 36.82 -30.08
CA ASP A 608 12.16 37.12 -29.57
C ASP A 608 12.28 38.63 -29.14
N GLY A 609 13.42 38.99 -28.58
CA GLY A 609 13.68 40.36 -28.14
C GLY A 609 13.74 41.37 -29.28
N TYR A 610 13.94 40.92 -30.53
CA TYR A 610 13.89 41.75 -31.74
C TYR A 610 12.47 41.88 -32.31
N ASN A 611 11.45 41.35 -31.67
CA ASN A 611 10.03 41.29 -32.07
C ASN A 611 9.77 40.38 -33.29
N ASN A 612 10.65 39.45 -33.62
CA ASN A 612 10.35 38.44 -34.60
C ASN A 612 9.38 37.42 -33.97
N THR A 613 8.31 37.06 -34.67
CA THR A 613 7.29 36.13 -34.23
C THR A 613 7.49 34.79 -34.92
N TYR A 614 7.48 33.72 -34.12
CA TYR A 614 7.66 32.35 -34.60
C TYR A 614 6.39 31.56 -34.31
N ASN A 615 5.78 30.98 -35.34
CA ASN A 615 4.60 30.11 -35.17
C ASN A 615 5.00 28.78 -34.49
N HIS A 616 6.24 28.37 -34.65
CA HIS A 616 6.83 27.18 -34.02
C HIS A 616 8.36 27.27 -34.03
N TYR A 617 8.98 26.43 -33.23
CA TYR A 617 10.41 26.14 -33.29
C TYR A 617 10.66 24.64 -33.11
N ASN A 618 11.77 24.17 -33.66
CA ASN A 618 12.17 22.76 -33.55
C ASN A 618 13.30 22.63 -32.55
N GLN A 619 13.28 21.50 -31.81
CA GLN A 619 14.31 21.13 -30.86
C GLN A 619 14.58 19.62 -30.92
N SER A 620 15.80 19.20 -31.26
CA SER A 620 16.18 17.79 -31.29
C SER A 620 17.21 17.52 -30.22
N SER A 621 17.01 16.52 -29.40
CA SER A 621 17.82 16.28 -28.19
C SER A 621 18.25 14.83 -28.08
N LEU A 622 19.47 14.64 -27.61
CA LEU A 622 19.95 13.37 -27.04
C LEU A 622 19.72 13.42 -25.54
N LYS A 623 19.10 12.36 -24.98
CA LYS A 623 18.80 12.26 -23.56
C LYS A 623 19.33 10.96 -22.99
N ILE A 624 20.03 11.03 -21.87
CA ILE A 624 20.43 9.88 -21.07
C ILE A 624 19.84 10.04 -19.68
N LYS A 625 19.10 9.04 -19.24
CA LYS A 625 18.56 8.96 -17.87
C LYS A 625 19.09 7.68 -17.21
N LEU A 626 19.72 7.85 -16.07
CA LEU A 626 20.15 6.78 -15.18
C LEU A 626 19.25 6.76 -13.96
N ARG A 627 18.80 5.59 -13.54
CA ARG A 627 18.06 5.40 -12.31
C ARG A 627 18.64 4.22 -11.53
N TYR A 628 18.86 4.41 -10.23
CA TYR A 628 19.32 3.38 -9.32
C TYR A 628 18.45 3.36 -8.06
N ALA A 629 17.83 2.22 -7.80
CA ALA A 629 16.89 2.06 -6.67
C ALA A 629 17.19 0.74 -5.91
N PRO A 630 18.31 0.69 -5.15
CA PRO A 630 18.75 -0.54 -4.51
C PRO A 630 17.69 -1.08 -3.54
N GLY A 631 17.35 -2.36 -3.72
CA GLY A 631 16.39 -3.06 -2.88
C GLY A 631 14.92 -2.76 -3.19
N GLU A 632 14.60 -1.99 -4.23
CA GLU A 632 13.22 -1.78 -4.68
C GLU A 632 12.59 -3.11 -5.15
N LYS A 633 11.34 -3.33 -4.76
CA LYS A 633 10.56 -4.50 -5.13
C LYS A 633 9.26 -4.06 -5.79
N PHE A 634 8.78 -4.85 -6.71
CA PHE A 634 7.58 -4.55 -7.47
C PHE A 634 6.57 -5.68 -7.41
N TYR A 635 5.30 -5.29 -7.36
CA TYR A 635 4.18 -6.11 -7.73
C TYR A 635 3.94 -5.96 -9.23
N GLN A 636 3.91 -7.08 -9.95
CA GLN A 636 3.64 -7.14 -11.38
C GLN A 636 2.23 -7.65 -11.62
N SER A 637 1.32 -6.80 -12.09
CA SER A 637 -0.01 -7.23 -12.55
C SER A 637 -0.01 -7.50 -14.06
N LYS A 638 -1.13 -8.00 -14.60
CA LYS A 638 -1.30 -8.15 -16.05
C LYS A 638 -1.25 -6.84 -16.84
N THR A 639 -1.39 -5.70 -16.18
CA THR A 639 -1.47 -4.38 -16.84
C THR A 639 -0.46 -3.38 -16.33
N HIS A 640 -0.03 -3.48 -15.06
CA HIS A 640 0.79 -2.49 -14.40
C HIS A 640 1.84 -3.14 -13.48
N ARG A 641 2.86 -2.37 -13.18
CA ARG A 641 3.91 -2.69 -12.23
C ARG A 641 3.93 -1.62 -11.14
N TYR A 642 3.77 -2.04 -9.88
CA TYR A 642 3.68 -1.16 -8.71
C TYR A 642 4.82 -1.45 -7.72
N PRO A 643 5.49 -0.42 -7.16
CA PRO A 643 6.45 -0.64 -6.09
C PRO A 643 5.71 -1.09 -4.82
N ILE A 644 6.19 -2.15 -4.17
CA ILE A 644 5.62 -2.69 -2.91
C ILE A 644 6.38 -2.24 -1.67
N ASN A 645 7.67 -1.91 -1.79
CA ASN A 645 8.43 -1.31 -0.70
C ASN A 645 8.78 0.14 -1.06
N LEU A 646 8.07 1.08 -0.44
CA LEU A 646 8.24 2.51 -0.70
C LEU A 646 9.43 3.13 0.04
N ASP A 647 10.19 2.34 0.81
CA ASP A 647 11.34 2.78 1.59
C ASP A 647 12.71 2.55 0.91
N ALA A 648 12.72 1.94 -0.27
CA ALA A 648 13.93 1.87 -1.08
C ALA A 648 14.34 3.30 -1.51
N PRO A 649 15.64 3.66 -1.39
CA PRO A 649 16.11 4.93 -1.94
C PRO A 649 16.07 4.89 -3.47
N ILE A 650 15.71 6.00 -4.09
CA ILE A 650 15.67 6.15 -5.55
C ILE A 650 16.55 7.34 -5.93
N PHE A 651 17.51 7.12 -6.81
CA PHE A 651 18.37 8.14 -7.38
C PHE A 651 18.17 8.19 -8.87
N GLU A 652 17.97 9.38 -9.41
CA GLU A 652 17.86 9.60 -10.85
C GLU A 652 18.82 10.71 -11.29
N LEU A 653 19.48 10.50 -12.42
CA LEU A 653 20.32 11.50 -13.09
C LEU A 653 19.90 11.55 -14.55
N THR A 654 19.52 12.72 -15.01
CA THR A 654 19.15 12.94 -16.42
C THR A 654 20.05 14.01 -17.03
N HIS A 655 20.61 13.70 -18.18
CA HIS A 655 21.35 14.67 -18.98
C HIS A 655 20.72 14.79 -20.36
N THR A 656 20.45 16.01 -20.80
CA THR A 656 19.86 16.32 -22.11
C THR A 656 20.80 17.24 -22.86
N TYR A 657 21.19 16.84 -24.06
CA TYR A 657 22.03 17.62 -24.94
C TYR A 657 21.38 17.76 -26.31
N SER A 658 21.28 18.98 -26.79
CA SER A 658 20.73 19.34 -28.08
C SER A 658 21.68 20.33 -28.75
N PRO A 659 22.53 19.89 -29.71
CA PRO A 659 23.37 20.82 -30.48
C PRO A 659 22.52 21.76 -31.36
N LYS A 660 22.94 23.01 -31.46
CA LYS A 660 22.33 23.96 -32.40
C LYS A 660 22.42 23.43 -33.85
N ASN A 661 21.36 23.61 -34.62
CA ASN A 661 21.18 23.11 -35.99
C ASN A 661 21.09 21.58 -36.15
N PHE A 662 21.25 20.79 -35.09
CA PHE A 662 21.07 19.34 -35.14
C PHE A 662 19.63 18.99 -35.44
N LEU A 663 19.35 18.31 -36.56
CA LEU A 663 18.00 18.00 -37.05
C LEU A 663 17.04 19.20 -36.97
N GLY A 664 17.54 20.40 -37.30
CA GLY A 664 16.75 21.64 -37.31
C GLY A 664 16.55 22.29 -35.93
N SER A 665 17.34 21.93 -34.94
CA SER A 665 17.29 22.57 -33.62
C SER A 665 17.61 24.06 -33.69
N MET A 666 16.73 24.89 -33.15
CA MET A 666 16.89 26.33 -33.12
C MET A 666 17.90 26.76 -32.07
N PHE A 667 17.92 26.10 -30.92
CA PHE A 667 18.75 26.43 -29.76
C PHE A 667 19.71 25.31 -29.41
N GLU A 668 20.84 25.65 -28.78
CA GLU A 668 21.67 24.68 -28.08
C GLU A 668 21.09 24.48 -26.67
N ILE A 669 20.79 23.24 -26.30
CA ILE A 669 20.33 22.89 -24.95
C ILE A 669 21.31 21.90 -24.34
N ASN A 670 21.85 22.26 -23.19
CA ASN A 670 22.70 21.40 -22.38
C ASN A 670 22.18 21.49 -20.94
N LYS A 671 21.53 20.41 -20.46
CA LYS A 671 20.81 20.39 -19.19
C LYS A 671 21.08 19.12 -18.41
N THR A 672 21.35 19.28 -17.11
CA THR A 672 21.52 18.16 -16.18
C THR A 672 20.52 18.31 -15.05
N GLU A 673 19.81 17.22 -14.71
CA GLU A 673 18.83 17.17 -13.63
C GLU A 673 19.12 15.95 -12.76
N PHE A 674 18.97 16.11 -11.44
CA PHE A 674 19.17 15.07 -10.43
C PHE A 674 17.93 14.99 -9.52
N SER A 675 17.59 13.78 -9.09
CA SER A 675 16.57 13.54 -8.09
C SER A 675 17.01 12.45 -7.12
N ALA A 676 16.71 12.63 -5.84
CA ALA A 676 16.89 11.64 -4.79
C ALA A 676 15.63 11.54 -3.96
N GLN A 677 15.13 10.33 -3.75
CA GLN A 677 13.92 10.07 -2.97
C GLN A 677 14.23 9.03 -1.90
N LYS A 678 13.68 9.22 -0.68
CA LYS A 678 13.84 8.26 0.42
C LYS A 678 12.69 8.41 1.41
N ARG A 679 12.13 7.28 1.83
CA ARG A 679 11.23 7.20 3.00
C ARG A 679 12.04 6.89 4.25
N PHE A 680 11.82 7.68 5.30
CA PHE A 680 12.38 7.47 6.64
C PHE A 680 11.26 7.06 7.59
N TRP A 681 11.42 5.91 8.23
CA TRP A 681 10.45 5.40 9.18
C TRP A 681 10.80 5.81 10.60
N PHE A 682 9.78 6.18 11.37
CA PHE A 682 9.84 6.48 12.80
C PHE A 682 9.07 5.43 13.61
N SER A 683 9.24 4.15 13.26
CA SER A 683 8.53 3.02 13.86
C SER A 683 7.00 3.23 13.78
N ALA A 684 6.25 3.01 14.87
CA ALA A 684 4.80 3.22 14.93
C ALA A 684 4.36 4.70 14.83
N PHE A 685 5.29 5.65 14.90
CA PHE A 685 4.99 7.09 14.80
C PHE A 685 4.96 7.61 13.37
N GLY A 686 4.94 6.70 12.39
CA GLY A 686 4.79 7.04 10.99
C GLY A 686 6.10 7.14 10.21
N PHE A 687 6.09 7.94 9.15
CA PHE A 687 7.23 8.06 8.24
C PHE A 687 7.28 9.44 7.58
N ALA A 688 8.46 9.82 7.12
CA ALA A 688 8.67 10.99 6.28
C ALA A 688 9.11 10.58 4.88
N ASP A 689 8.38 11.02 3.86
CA ASP A 689 8.79 10.95 2.47
C ASP A 689 9.59 12.21 2.13
N CYS A 690 10.84 12.03 1.75
CA CYS A 690 11.75 13.10 1.40
C CYS A 690 12.17 12.99 -0.07
N ILE A 691 11.99 14.07 -0.81
CA ILE A 691 12.39 14.19 -2.22
C ILE A 691 13.26 15.43 -2.35
N LEU A 692 14.42 15.27 -2.92
CA LEU A 692 15.36 16.33 -3.26
C LEU A 692 15.58 16.32 -4.77
N LYS A 693 15.43 17.47 -5.42
CA LYS A 693 15.71 17.62 -6.84
C LYS A 693 16.65 18.80 -7.06
N GLY A 694 17.45 18.72 -8.10
CA GLY A 694 18.30 19.80 -8.53
C GLY A 694 18.51 19.77 -10.03
N GLY A 695 18.80 20.92 -10.61
CA GLY A 695 19.07 21.00 -12.04
C GLY A 695 19.90 22.22 -12.43
N HIS A 696 20.59 22.11 -13.54
CA HIS A 696 21.35 23.20 -14.13
C HIS A 696 21.32 23.16 -15.66
N VAL A 697 21.12 24.32 -16.28
CA VAL A 697 21.19 24.53 -17.72
C VAL A 697 22.51 25.21 -18.07
N TRP A 698 23.40 24.46 -18.69
CA TRP A 698 24.76 24.90 -19.02
C TRP A 698 24.83 25.85 -20.22
N SER A 699 23.86 25.70 -21.14
CA SER A 699 23.77 26.52 -22.37
C SER A 699 22.88 27.75 -22.20
N LYS A 700 22.77 28.54 -23.25
CA LYS A 700 21.76 29.56 -23.41
C LYS A 700 20.50 28.90 -24.00
N ALA A 701 19.34 29.03 -23.32
CA ALA A 701 18.12 28.33 -23.67
C ALA A 701 16.88 29.25 -23.54
N PRO A 702 15.88 29.14 -24.42
CA PRO A 702 14.61 29.85 -24.28
C PRO A 702 13.79 29.27 -23.10
N TYR A 703 12.90 30.10 -22.54
CA TYR A 703 12.17 29.72 -21.30
C TYR A 703 11.41 28.39 -21.35
N PRO A 704 10.84 27.91 -22.48
CA PRO A 704 10.18 26.59 -22.46
C PRO A 704 11.13 25.42 -22.23
N ASN A 705 12.44 25.61 -22.46
CA ASN A 705 13.49 24.62 -22.28
C ASN A 705 14.26 24.76 -20.95
N LEU A 706 13.97 25.81 -20.16
CA LEU A 706 14.54 26.02 -18.84
C LEU A 706 13.94 25.10 -17.79
N LEU A 707 14.37 25.26 -16.56
CA LEU A 707 13.90 24.48 -15.41
C LEU A 707 12.67 25.17 -14.83
N LEU A 708 11.51 24.69 -15.25
CA LEU A 708 10.23 25.20 -14.81
C LEU A 708 9.79 24.47 -13.54
N ALA A 709 9.40 25.22 -12.51
CA ALA A 709 8.87 24.65 -11.28
C ALA A 709 7.54 23.93 -11.55
N ASN A 710 7.35 22.76 -10.95
CA ASN A 710 6.12 21.97 -11.12
C ASN A 710 4.98 22.56 -10.28
N ALA A 711 4.10 23.35 -10.90
CA ALA A 711 2.96 24.00 -10.28
C ALA A 711 1.68 23.17 -10.40
N ASN A 712 0.96 22.98 -9.31
CA ASN A 712 -0.31 22.27 -9.30
C ASN A 712 -1.48 23.24 -9.41
N LEU A 713 -2.12 23.24 -10.57
CA LEU A 713 -3.33 24.05 -10.79
C LEU A 713 -4.62 23.39 -10.29
N SER A 714 -4.64 22.11 -10.02
CA SER A 714 -5.84 21.40 -9.58
C SER A 714 -6.08 21.54 -8.07
N TYR A 715 -7.31 21.31 -7.63
CA TYR A 715 -7.63 21.15 -6.20
C TYR A 715 -7.18 19.80 -5.63
N THR A 716 -6.74 18.86 -6.46
CA THR A 716 -6.23 17.59 -5.99
C THR A 716 -4.79 17.70 -5.48
N ILE A 717 -4.44 16.93 -4.46
CA ILE A 717 -3.06 16.81 -3.99
C ILE A 717 -2.26 16.10 -5.10
N GLN A 718 -1.25 16.79 -5.63
CA GLN A 718 -0.31 16.22 -6.60
C GLN A 718 1.05 16.05 -5.92
N PRO A 719 1.61 14.83 -5.91
CA PRO A 719 2.99 14.62 -5.44
C PRO A 719 3.99 15.43 -6.27
N GLU A 720 5.10 15.80 -5.65
CA GLU A 720 6.23 16.47 -6.30
C GLU A 720 5.85 17.80 -7.00
N SER A 721 4.82 18.47 -6.53
CA SER A 721 4.36 19.76 -7.08
C SER A 721 4.08 20.79 -5.99
N PHE A 722 4.17 22.05 -6.36
CA PHE A 722 3.83 23.18 -5.47
C PHE A 722 2.33 23.45 -5.53
N ALA A 723 1.68 23.44 -4.38
CA ALA A 723 0.22 23.53 -4.29
C ALA A 723 -0.31 24.95 -4.57
N LEU A 724 0.45 26.01 -4.27
CA LEU A 724 0.03 27.39 -4.36
C LEU A 724 0.82 28.23 -5.40
N MET A 725 1.85 27.65 -6.01
CA MET A 725 2.63 28.28 -7.07
C MET A 725 1.82 28.31 -8.37
N ASN A 726 1.98 29.35 -9.14
CA ASN A 726 1.42 29.44 -10.49
C ASN A 726 2.40 28.91 -11.53
N PRO A 727 1.95 28.33 -12.66
CA PRO A 727 2.82 27.95 -13.75
C PRO A 727 3.63 29.16 -14.25
N LEU A 728 4.91 28.90 -14.56
CA LEU A 728 5.88 29.91 -14.99
C LEU A 728 6.11 31.05 -13.97
N GLU A 729 5.62 30.97 -12.74
CA GLU A 729 5.86 31.99 -11.73
C GLU A 729 7.35 32.16 -11.41
N PHE A 730 8.10 31.07 -11.36
CA PHE A 730 9.54 31.05 -11.23
C PHE A 730 10.16 30.22 -12.35
N ILE A 731 11.00 30.85 -13.13
CA ILE A 731 11.74 30.27 -14.25
C ILE A 731 13.21 30.31 -13.88
N ASN A 732 13.90 29.17 -13.90
CA ASN A 732 15.25 29.03 -13.41
C ASN A 732 16.14 28.35 -14.45
N ASP A 733 17.43 28.67 -14.47
CA ASP A 733 18.46 27.89 -15.15
C ASP A 733 19.26 27.02 -14.17
N SER A 734 19.10 27.28 -12.87
CA SER A 734 19.66 26.46 -11.80
C SER A 734 18.68 26.42 -10.66
N TYR A 735 18.43 25.25 -10.08
CA TYR A 735 17.57 25.14 -8.92
C TYR A 735 17.94 23.96 -8.02
N VAL A 736 17.51 24.08 -6.76
CA VAL A 736 17.35 22.97 -5.80
C VAL A 736 15.95 23.07 -5.23
N SER A 737 15.24 21.96 -5.16
CA SER A 737 13.93 21.87 -4.52
C SER A 737 13.83 20.67 -3.58
N TRP A 738 12.98 20.79 -2.57
CA TRP A 738 12.69 19.75 -1.62
C TRP A 738 11.18 19.61 -1.41
N ASP A 739 10.75 18.38 -1.21
CA ASP A 739 9.41 18.01 -0.76
C ASP A 739 9.55 17.01 0.39
N VAL A 740 9.13 17.42 1.57
CA VAL A 740 9.15 16.59 2.78
C VAL A 740 7.72 16.48 3.26
N THR A 741 7.17 15.27 3.28
CA THR A 741 5.84 14.99 3.82
C THR A 741 5.96 13.98 4.95
N TYR A 742 5.61 14.40 6.17
CA TYR A 742 5.56 13.54 7.36
C TYR A 742 4.13 13.05 7.59
N TRP A 743 3.96 11.74 7.64
CA TRP A 743 2.72 11.02 7.92
C TRP A 743 2.78 10.49 9.35
N ALA A 744 2.03 11.11 10.25
CA ALA A 744 2.21 10.87 11.68
C ALA A 744 1.38 9.70 12.24
N ASN A 745 0.59 8.99 11.40
CA ASN A 745 -0.19 7.81 11.81
C ASN A 745 -1.09 8.04 13.05
N GLY A 746 -1.60 9.26 13.23
CA GLY A 746 -2.41 9.62 14.40
C GLY A 746 -1.60 9.89 15.66
N ALA A 747 -0.31 10.20 15.55
CA ALA A 747 0.57 10.43 16.70
C ALA A 747 0.07 11.50 17.67
N LEU A 748 -0.67 12.50 17.19
CA LEU A 748 -1.30 13.54 18.01
C LEU A 748 -2.80 13.28 18.23
N LEU A 749 -3.55 13.02 17.16
CA LEU A 749 -5.03 12.91 17.21
C LEU A 749 -5.51 11.69 18.01
N ASN A 750 -4.71 10.62 18.06
CA ASN A 750 -5.03 9.43 18.86
C ASN A 750 -4.97 9.65 20.38
N TYR A 751 -4.39 10.78 20.85
CA TYR A 751 -4.42 11.15 22.26
C TYR A 751 -5.69 11.91 22.65
N ILE A 752 -6.44 12.42 21.69
CA ILE A 752 -7.70 13.15 21.93
C ILE A 752 -8.87 12.15 21.89
N PRO A 753 -9.58 11.89 23.01
CA PRO A 753 -10.53 10.77 23.11
C PRO A 753 -11.63 10.78 22.05
N LEU A 754 -12.14 11.96 21.66
CA LEU A 754 -13.17 12.07 20.63
C LEU A 754 -12.61 11.79 19.23
N LEU A 755 -11.45 12.38 18.88
CA LEU A 755 -10.81 12.23 17.57
C LEU A 755 -10.22 10.84 17.36
N LYS A 756 -9.76 10.18 18.43
CA LYS A 756 -9.31 8.78 18.40
C LYS A 756 -10.37 7.84 17.81
N LYS A 757 -11.67 8.07 18.11
CA LYS A 757 -12.78 7.25 17.57
C LYS A 757 -12.96 7.41 16.06
N LEU A 758 -12.59 8.55 15.51
CA LEU A 758 -12.67 8.85 14.07
C LEU A 758 -11.48 8.26 13.28
N LYS A 759 -10.46 7.74 13.96
CA LYS A 759 -9.24 7.17 13.35
C LYS A 759 -8.55 8.12 12.39
N LEU A 760 -8.62 9.44 12.63
CA LEU A 760 -7.96 10.44 11.81
C LEU A 760 -6.44 10.35 11.95
N ARG A 761 -5.73 10.72 10.88
CA ARG A 761 -4.27 10.73 10.84
C ARG A 761 -3.78 12.09 10.36
N GLU A 762 -2.72 12.60 10.95
CA GLU A 762 -2.12 13.86 10.56
C GLU A 762 -1.09 13.66 9.45
N ALA A 763 -1.02 14.62 8.55
CA ALA A 763 0.05 14.76 7.58
C ALA A 763 0.58 16.19 7.62
N PHE A 764 1.90 16.33 7.59
CA PHE A 764 2.58 17.63 7.57
C PHE A 764 3.48 17.66 6.35
N SER A 765 3.35 18.71 5.53
CA SER A 765 4.19 18.88 4.34
C SER A 765 5.00 20.16 4.42
N PHE A 766 6.24 20.09 3.97
CA PHE A 766 7.13 21.24 3.81
C PHE A 766 7.81 21.15 2.45
N ARG A 767 7.52 22.11 1.59
CA ARG A 767 8.04 22.17 0.23
C ARG A 767 8.78 23.47 0.01
N GLY A 768 9.85 23.43 -0.76
CA GLY A 768 10.57 24.62 -1.12
C GLY A 768 11.33 24.49 -2.43
N LEU A 769 11.62 25.65 -3.00
CA LEU A 769 12.40 25.83 -4.23
C LEU A 769 13.36 26.99 -4.02
N TYR A 770 14.62 26.78 -4.27
CA TYR A 770 15.61 27.83 -4.42
C TYR A 770 16.18 27.75 -5.82
N GLY A 771 16.07 28.82 -6.58
CA GLY A 771 16.49 28.87 -7.98
C GLY A 771 17.11 30.18 -8.37
N HIS A 772 17.76 30.18 -9.52
CA HIS A 772 18.42 31.33 -10.12
C HIS A 772 18.17 31.34 -11.62
N LEU A 773 17.98 32.55 -12.18
CA LEU A 773 17.95 32.80 -13.60
C LEU A 773 19.09 33.75 -13.94
N SER A 774 20.13 33.23 -14.63
CA SER A 774 21.28 34.04 -15.06
C SER A 774 20.92 34.98 -16.23
N ASP A 775 21.71 36.02 -16.39
CA ASP A 775 21.52 37.01 -17.47
C ASP A 775 21.59 36.38 -18.87
N LYS A 776 22.33 35.27 -19.02
CA LYS A 776 22.42 34.54 -20.32
C LYS A 776 21.08 33.96 -20.75
N ASN A 777 20.22 33.59 -19.78
CA ASN A 777 18.93 32.95 -20.00
C ASN A 777 17.73 33.87 -19.74
N ASP A 778 18.00 35.13 -19.39
CA ASP A 778 16.99 36.15 -19.22
C ASP A 778 16.70 36.85 -20.57
N PRO A 779 15.48 36.73 -21.14
CA PRO A 779 15.17 37.34 -22.45
C PRO A 779 15.19 38.89 -22.44
N THR A 780 15.19 39.50 -21.26
CA THR A 780 15.37 40.98 -21.14
C THR A 780 16.83 41.42 -21.35
N LYS A 781 17.78 40.46 -21.24
CA LYS A 781 19.22 40.66 -21.44
C LYS A 781 19.74 39.98 -22.72
N SER A 782 19.13 38.90 -23.12
CA SER A 782 19.50 38.07 -24.28
C SER A 782 18.38 38.13 -25.31
N LEU A 783 18.48 39.11 -26.25
CA LEU A 783 17.40 39.42 -27.20
C LEU A 783 17.09 38.35 -28.22
N GLU A 784 17.96 37.35 -28.40
CA GLU A 784 17.72 36.19 -29.24
C GLU A 784 16.83 35.13 -28.61
N LEU A 785 16.48 35.25 -27.33
CA LEU A 785 15.58 34.36 -26.61
C LEU A 785 14.12 34.85 -26.73
N PHE A 786 13.19 33.94 -26.58
CA PHE A 786 11.76 34.25 -26.52
C PHE A 786 11.43 35.03 -25.26
N LYS A 787 10.71 36.16 -25.41
CA LYS A 787 10.13 36.93 -24.34
C LYS A 787 9.21 36.03 -23.50
N PHE A 788 9.14 36.28 -22.20
CA PHE A 788 8.15 35.63 -21.37
C PHE A 788 6.74 36.02 -21.82
N PRO A 789 5.77 35.07 -21.75
CA PRO A 789 4.38 35.38 -22.05
C PRO A 789 3.85 36.45 -21.11
N GLU A 790 3.13 37.45 -21.64
CA GLU A 790 2.55 38.55 -20.85
C GLU A 790 1.62 38.03 -19.75
N THR A 791 0.96 36.91 -19.98
CA THR A 791 0.05 36.24 -19.04
C THR A 791 0.78 35.52 -17.89
N ALA A 792 2.07 35.19 -18.03
CA ALA A 792 2.79 34.37 -17.05
C ALA A 792 3.37 35.20 -15.87
N GLN A 793 3.80 36.45 -16.09
CA GLN A 793 4.42 37.36 -15.10
C GLN A 793 5.49 36.66 -14.24
N PRO A 794 6.58 36.15 -14.81
CA PRO A 794 7.60 35.45 -14.05
C PRO A 794 8.38 36.38 -13.12
N PHE A 795 8.71 35.88 -11.93
CA PHE A 795 9.50 36.59 -10.93
C PHE A 795 10.88 35.99 -10.80
N LYS A 796 11.90 36.82 -10.71
CA LYS A 796 13.24 36.36 -10.32
C LYS A 796 13.27 36.06 -8.83
N MET A 797 13.81 34.91 -8.48
CA MET A 797 14.06 34.59 -7.08
C MET A 797 15.18 35.47 -6.52
N THR A 798 15.00 35.92 -5.28
CA THR A 798 16.02 36.61 -4.50
C THR A 798 16.86 35.58 -3.72
N SER A 799 17.58 36.01 -2.70
CA SER A 799 18.24 35.09 -1.75
C SER A 799 17.27 34.26 -0.89
N THR A 800 15.98 34.56 -0.94
CA THR A 800 14.94 33.85 -0.18
C THR A 800 14.37 32.71 -1.04
N PRO A 801 14.31 31.47 -0.56
CA PRO A 801 13.63 30.39 -1.28
C PRO A 801 12.10 30.57 -1.28
N TYR A 802 11.43 30.05 -2.29
CA TYR A 802 9.99 29.84 -2.24
C TYR A 802 9.67 28.70 -1.27
N MET A 803 8.68 28.87 -0.40
CA MET A 803 8.32 27.86 0.62
C MET A 803 6.81 27.78 0.83
N GLU A 804 6.34 26.54 0.97
CA GLU A 804 4.98 26.17 1.37
C GLU A 804 5.01 25.21 2.55
N VAL A 805 4.06 25.37 3.49
CA VAL A 805 3.77 24.37 4.53
C VAL A 805 2.32 23.93 4.41
N GLY A 806 2.07 22.66 4.67
CA GLY A 806 0.73 22.11 4.69
C GLY A 806 0.48 21.31 5.95
N VAL A 807 -0.75 21.39 6.45
CA VAL A 807 -1.28 20.53 7.51
C VAL A 807 -2.49 19.83 6.94
N GLY A 808 -2.43 18.51 6.98
CA GLY A 808 -3.44 17.63 6.43
C GLY A 808 -4.08 16.74 7.48
N VAL A 809 -5.36 16.44 7.27
CA VAL A 809 -6.09 15.39 7.96
C VAL A 809 -6.41 14.32 6.94
N ASP A 810 -5.83 13.16 7.18
CA ASP A 810 -6.06 11.96 6.38
C ASP A 810 -7.06 11.03 7.07
N ASN A 811 -7.53 10.05 6.32
CA ASN A 811 -8.48 9.06 6.80
C ASN A 811 -9.89 9.58 7.09
N LEU A 812 -10.27 10.70 6.53
CA LEU A 812 -11.65 11.16 6.55
C LEU A 812 -12.52 10.15 5.79
N PHE A 813 -13.51 9.56 6.48
CA PHE A 813 -14.36 8.49 5.93
C PHE A 813 -13.58 7.27 5.38
N LYS A 814 -12.33 7.05 5.83
CA LYS A 814 -11.38 5.99 5.40
C LYS A 814 -10.83 6.12 3.97
N ILE A 815 -11.18 7.16 3.23
CA ILE A 815 -10.84 7.29 1.80
C ILE A 815 -10.36 8.69 1.38
N LEU A 816 -10.49 9.68 2.26
CA LEU A 816 -10.26 11.06 1.87
C LEU A 816 -9.17 11.70 2.72
N ARG A 817 -8.33 12.49 2.07
CA ARG A 817 -7.36 13.40 2.69
C ARG A 817 -7.69 14.84 2.31
N VAL A 818 -7.62 15.74 3.27
CA VAL A 818 -7.78 17.20 3.09
C VAL A 818 -6.60 17.90 3.71
N ASP A 819 -5.87 18.67 2.92
CA ASP A 819 -4.73 19.49 3.33
C ASP A 819 -5.11 20.97 3.25
N TYR A 820 -4.73 21.73 4.24
CA TYR A 820 -4.68 23.18 4.16
C TYR A 820 -3.22 23.61 4.04
N VAL A 821 -2.91 24.36 2.96
CA VAL A 821 -1.54 24.74 2.60
C VAL A 821 -1.40 26.25 2.73
N TRP A 822 -0.29 26.70 3.28
CA TRP A 822 0.10 28.11 3.39
C TRP A 822 1.38 28.36 2.62
N ARG A 823 1.38 29.46 1.86
CA ARG A 823 2.56 30.03 1.23
C ARG A 823 3.29 30.92 2.22
N LEU A 824 4.57 30.68 2.48
CA LEU A 824 5.35 31.37 3.49
C LEU A 824 6.11 32.58 2.92
N THR A 825 6.59 32.48 1.68
CA THR A 825 7.45 33.50 1.03
C THR A 825 6.80 33.99 -0.25
N TYR A 826 7.30 35.10 -0.82
CA TYR A 826 6.78 35.77 -2.04
C TYR A 826 5.28 36.03 -1.99
N ARG A 827 4.77 36.40 -0.81
CA ARG A 827 3.32 36.61 -0.55
C ARG A 827 2.76 37.88 -1.15
N ASN A 828 3.61 38.73 -1.70
CA ASN A 828 3.23 40.01 -2.32
C ASN A 828 3.23 39.97 -3.85
N ASN A 829 3.56 38.80 -4.45
CA ASN A 829 3.43 38.61 -5.89
C ASN A 829 1.96 38.80 -6.30
N PRO A 830 1.65 39.40 -7.46
CA PRO A 830 0.26 39.53 -7.93
C PRO A 830 -0.34 38.18 -8.31
N ASN A 831 -1.66 38.08 -8.24
CA ASN A 831 -2.47 36.94 -8.69
C ASN A 831 -2.07 35.61 -8.09
N ILE A 832 -1.61 35.60 -6.83
CA ILE A 832 -1.20 34.39 -6.13
C ILE A 832 -2.21 33.95 -5.06
N ASP A 833 -2.26 32.67 -4.81
CA ASP A 833 -2.91 32.13 -3.61
C ASP A 833 -1.94 32.18 -2.43
N LYS A 834 -2.36 32.78 -1.32
CA LYS A 834 -1.58 32.82 -0.05
C LYS A 834 -1.80 31.57 0.78
N SER A 835 -2.95 30.95 0.61
CA SER A 835 -3.31 29.65 1.22
C SER A 835 -4.43 29.00 0.44
N GLY A 836 -4.65 27.70 0.67
CA GLY A 836 -5.74 27.00 0.00
C GLY A 836 -5.90 25.56 0.45
N ILE A 837 -7.07 25.00 0.16
CA ILE A 837 -7.41 23.60 0.44
C ILE A 837 -6.99 22.72 -0.74
N ARG A 838 -6.48 21.53 -0.44
CA ARG A 838 -6.21 20.46 -1.40
C ARG A 838 -6.81 19.16 -0.91
N ILE A 839 -7.32 18.35 -1.83
CA ILE A 839 -8.08 17.15 -1.53
C ILE A 839 -7.45 15.98 -2.31
N ALA A 840 -7.41 14.81 -1.71
CA ALA A 840 -7.05 13.58 -2.42
C ALA A 840 -7.94 12.41 -1.99
N LEU A 841 -8.20 11.51 -2.91
CA LEU A 841 -8.62 10.16 -2.57
C LEU A 841 -7.37 9.42 -2.11
N HIS A 842 -7.35 9.00 -0.84
CA HIS A 842 -6.22 8.33 -0.22
C HIS A 842 -6.71 7.14 0.59
N ILE A 843 -6.58 5.96 0.00
CA ILE A 843 -7.00 4.70 0.63
C ILE A 843 -5.76 4.02 1.20
N THR A 844 -5.71 3.89 2.53
CA THR A 844 -4.59 3.25 3.25
C THR A 844 -5.14 2.30 4.31
N PHE A 845 -4.34 1.28 4.62
CA PHE A 845 -4.61 0.37 5.74
C PHE A 845 -4.38 1.02 7.09
#